data_8ed5e29978d309723305dea4777913e6
#
_entry.id   8ed5e29978d309723305dea4777913e6
#
_cell.length_a   1.000
_cell.length_b   1.000
_cell.length_c   1.000
_cell.angle_alpha   90.00
_cell.angle_beta   90.00
_cell.angle_gamma   90.00
#
_symmetry.space_group_name_H-M   'P 1'
#
loop_
_entity.id
_entity.type
_entity.pdbx_description
1 polymer ?
#
loop_
_entity_poly.entity_id
_entity_poly.type
_entity_poly.pdbx_seq_one_letter_code
_entity_poly.pdbx_strand_id
1 'polypeptide(L)'
;MIENRIDLSDQNEEHATEAPTPPRGYQEAVDDDALLVMISDGIKNSAGDFLNSASLAVERQKSTLEYGMLPVGHLAPQGVSQIVSSDTVEAIEGYTAILAELLLNNNKIAKFVPADHKPTAIHQAVVASDLVNYVVFRQNAGWAKLNTWLKSGLMWKNSIIRWGFVEDHEYKFKEFETITQMELDLELAKDNVEVVGDLVYEPMLLTPDSTEYTNVYKDVRLREKVSRNRVAINTVPPENFRVTRDATCIEDASYLGVMYQMSRSDIRTYWPERAELIDWSLVGNGEMSWATKYTEESATRKMLTGQEYWMNSHIRDVFNTEANTPITVVESWFRCDRDGDGIAELKRFITAGKTILLEEDCDFVPMASLCPFEIPHEFLGLSVSDIARPSTLASTAILRGFVENVYLTNYSPKLADPNVVDFSALQNMKPKQLIPTNGNPQNAVAPLSPDTISTGTVPLLQVLQTNKEQAHGLSKAAQGLNDTLYVSGNSEEKLNRVMSAAQVRIQYVARRLVETGFKRLVEGIYRTLRKRMGGTKMQYYDHNDFLQTIDPAELPEEMNFYVNADVGDNSNSNIVKKMTVVGKQILPALKEAGAGGAINPEAAVRIACKTLEAMDLDPLDFLVDYTSDDFKKQAEASRKAELEAAEKGRKLDEQIKQLDISTKQANLALTNVQTKNAMQDNARQLLVAVVKAKQEHVKILVDAAKEGIDTALQPPEPDVMSILKEIMALVNTDASMPISTPPIE
;
A
#
# COMPACT_ATOMS: atom_id res chain seq x y z
N MET A 1 22.58 47.89 -27.85
CA MET A 1 23.97 48.13 -28.35
C MET A 1 24.78 48.66 -27.18
N ILE A 2 25.54 47.81 -26.60
CA ILE A 2 26.90 47.96 -26.08
C ILE A 2 27.27 46.60 -25.47
N GLU A 3 27.96 45.83 -26.28
CA GLU A 3 28.70 44.64 -25.85
C GLU A 3 29.91 45.13 -25.02
N ASN A 4 30.12 44.57 -23.86
CA ASN A 4 31.42 44.53 -23.23
C ASN A 4 31.76 43.05 -22.95
N ARG A 5 32.56 42.49 -23.88
CA ARG A 5 33.38 41.31 -23.65
C ARG A 5 34.41 41.67 -22.54
N ILE A 6 34.43 40.90 -21.48
CA ILE A 6 35.54 40.86 -20.54
C ILE A 6 36.39 39.65 -20.94
N ASP A 7 37.63 39.92 -21.36
CA ASP A 7 38.70 38.93 -21.57
C ASP A 7 39.09 38.30 -20.24
N LEU A 8 38.97 36.99 -20.19
CA LEU A 8 39.54 36.16 -19.13
C LEU A 8 40.79 35.46 -19.67
N SER A 9 41.90 36.13 -19.61
CA SER A 9 43.21 35.48 -19.71
C SER A 9 44.16 36.06 -18.65
N ASP A 10 44.79 35.13 -17.90
CA ASP A 10 45.92 35.26 -17.01
C ASP A 10 45.71 35.96 -15.65
N GLN A 11 45.60 35.10 -14.62
CA GLN A 11 46.58 35.12 -13.51
C GLN A 11 46.38 33.89 -12.62
N ASN A 12 47.24 32.89 -12.80
CA ASN A 12 47.56 31.92 -11.77
C ASN A 12 48.42 32.62 -10.70
N GLU A 13 47.80 32.96 -9.58
CA GLU A 13 48.51 33.17 -8.32
C GLU A 13 47.82 32.31 -7.26
N GLU A 14 48.59 31.40 -6.67
CA GLU A 14 48.25 30.64 -5.50
C GLU A 14 47.91 31.58 -4.33
N HIS A 15 46.67 31.98 -4.20
CA HIS A 15 46.17 32.52 -2.94
C HIS A 15 45.49 31.38 -2.19
N ALA A 16 46.07 31.01 -1.05
CA ALA A 16 45.39 30.33 0.01
C ALA A 16 44.05 31.07 0.23
N THR A 17 42.96 30.43 -0.11
CA THR A 17 41.62 30.95 0.12
C THR A 17 41.41 31.06 1.62
N GLU A 18 41.64 32.24 2.18
CA GLU A 18 41.04 32.63 3.45
C GLU A 18 39.50 32.45 3.26
N ALA A 19 38.88 31.73 4.19
CA ALA A 19 37.43 31.60 4.23
C ALA A 19 36.79 33.01 4.12
N PRO A 20 35.74 33.19 3.33
CA PRO A 20 35.10 34.48 3.15
C PRO A 20 34.68 35.03 4.52
N THR A 21 35.19 36.19 4.89
CA THR A 21 34.83 36.89 6.12
C THR A 21 33.30 37.15 6.06
N PRO A 22 32.51 36.70 7.05
CA PRO A 22 31.09 36.90 7.03
C PRO A 22 30.75 38.39 6.99
N PRO A 23 29.73 38.80 6.20
CA PRO A 23 29.31 40.19 6.11
C PRO A 23 28.87 40.69 7.49
N ARG A 24 29.28 41.89 7.85
CA ARG A 24 28.97 42.53 9.13
C ARG A 24 27.45 42.55 9.37
N GLY A 25 26.98 41.76 10.36
CA GLY A 25 25.58 41.74 10.77
C GLY A 25 24.97 40.33 10.94
N TYR A 26 25.67 39.27 10.61
CA TYR A 26 25.24 37.90 10.86
C TYR A 26 25.53 37.48 12.31
N GLN A 27 24.69 36.60 12.83
CA GLN A 27 24.88 36.05 14.18
C GLN A 27 26.15 35.20 14.22
N GLU A 28 26.77 35.14 15.39
CA GLU A 28 27.90 34.21 15.60
C GLU A 28 27.42 32.77 15.32
N ALA A 29 28.30 31.96 14.75
CA ALA A 29 28.08 30.55 14.54
C ALA A 29 27.52 29.87 15.80
N VAL A 30 26.51 29.01 15.66
CA VAL A 30 25.90 28.33 16.81
C VAL A 30 26.90 27.34 17.39
N ASP A 31 27.33 27.53 18.63
CA ASP A 31 28.19 26.60 19.36
C ASP A 31 27.42 25.38 19.91
N ASP A 32 28.14 24.42 20.50
CA ASP A 32 27.54 23.18 21.00
C ASP A 32 26.56 23.42 22.18
N ASP A 33 26.89 24.40 23.05
CA ASP A 33 26.06 24.74 24.19
C ASP A 33 24.76 25.43 23.76
N ALA A 34 24.84 26.36 22.82
CA ALA A 34 23.67 27.02 22.24
C ALA A 34 22.80 26.01 21.48
N LEU A 35 23.39 25.08 20.76
CA LEU A 35 22.69 24.00 20.06
C LEU A 35 21.90 23.09 21.04
N LEU A 36 22.51 22.70 22.16
CA LEU A 36 21.82 21.90 23.18
C LEU A 36 20.65 22.65 23.83
N VAL A 37 20.82 23.99 24.01
CA VAL A 37 19.69 24.84 24.45
C VAL A 37 18.58 24.87 23.40
N MET A 38 18.89 25.03 22.11
CA MET A 38 17.91 25.00 21.03
C MET A 38 17.15 23.67 20.97
N ILE A 39 17.85 22.54 21.12
CA ILE A 39 17.22 21.21 21.18
C ILE A 39 16.31 21.11 22.41
N SER A 40 16.78 21.51 23.59
CA SER A 40 15.98 21.49 24.81
C SER A 40 14.70 22.32 24.70
N ASP A 41 14.82 23.53 24.14
CA ASP A 41 13.72 24.46 23.97
C ASP A 41 12.77 23.97 22.85
N GLY A 42 13.32 23.41 21.77
CA GLY A 42 12.53 22.76 20.72
C GLY A 42 11.65 21.64 21.28
N ILE A 43 12.18 20.83 22.17
CA ILE A 43 11.43 19.77 22.84
C ILE A 43 10.35 20.33 23.76
N LYS A 44 10.69 21.33 24.61
CA LYS A 44 9.73 21.94 25.55
C LYS A 44 8.61 22.67 24.85
N ASN A 45 8.88 23.32 23.72
CA ASN A 45 7.90 24.08 22.97
C ASN A 45 7.13 23.24 21.94
N SER A 46 7.48 21.96 21.79
CA SER A 46 6.82 21.07 20.82
C SER A 46 5.40 20.66 21.26
N ALA A 47 4.56 20.40 20.27
CA ALA A 47 3.30 19.72 20.48
C ALA A 47 3.59 18.25 20.84
N GLY A 48 3.15 17.78 21.94
CA GLY A 48 3.47 16.42 22.45
C GLY A 48 4.36 16.45 23.69
N ASP A 49 4.85 17.62 24.12
CA ASP A 49 5.46 17.74 25.43
C ASP A 49 4.39 17.66 26.52
N PHE A 50 4.69 16.86 27.55
CA PHE A 50 3.79 16.60 28.67
C PHE A 50 3.39 17.90 29.42
N LEU A 51 4.33 18.80 29.61
CA LEU A 51 4.09 20.04 30.36
C LEU A 51 3.19 21.03 29.62
N ASN A 52 3.28 21.04 28.28
CA ASN A 52 2.57 22.01 27.44
C ASN A 52 1.43 21.40 26.62
N SER A 53 1.33 20.06 26.56
CA SER A 53 0.36 19.31 25.74
C SER A 53 -0.40 18.28 26.55
N ALA A 54 -0.61 18.52 27.86
CA ALA A 54 -1.35 17.62 28.73
C ALA A 54 -2.71 17.22 28.16
N SER A 55 -3.38 18.15 27.43
CA SER A 55 -4.64 17.88 26.76
C SER A 55 -4.51 16.82 25.65
N LEU A 56 -3.43 16.83 24.87
CA LEU A 56 -3.21 15.87 23.78
C LEU A 56 -2.91 14.48 24.34
N ALA A 57 -2.06 14.36 25.35
CA ALA A 57 -1.79 13.10 26.04
C ALA A 57 -3.07 12.51 26.66
N VAL A 58 -3.85 13.34 27.36
CA VAL A 58 -5.13 12.93 27.94
C VAL A 58 -6.12 12.46 26.89
N GLU A 59 -6.22 13.15 25.76
CA GLU A 59 -7.11 12.73 24.67
C GLU A 59 -6.68 11.38 24.05
N ARG A 60 -5.39 11.14 23.89
CA ARG A 60 -4.86 9.84 23.42
C ARG A 60 -5.08 8.72 24.44
N GLN A 61 -4.96 9.01 25.73
CA GLN A 61 -5.30 8.07 26.79
C GLN A 61 -6.78 7.72 26.76
N LYS A 62 -7.67 8.71 26.64
CA LYS A 62 -9.12 8.48 26.50
C LYS A 62 -9.41 7.56 25.30
N SER A 63 -8.81 7.84 24.15
CA SER A 63 -8.97 7.00 22.95
C SER A 63 -8.49 5.56 23.18
N THR A 64 -7.41 5.39 23.93
CA THR A 64 -6.87 4.07 24.28
C THR A 64 -7.80 3.31 25.25
N LEU A 65 -8.36 4.00 26.24
CA LEU A 65 -9.32 3.41 27.19
C LEU A 65 -10.63 3.04 26.49
N GLU A 66 -11.16 3.93 25.63
CA GLU A 66 -12.35 3.67 24.83
C GLU A 66 -12.16 2.46 23.90
N TYR A 67 -10.98 2.35 23.25
CA TYR A 67 -10.62 1.19 22.45
C TYR A 67 -10.53 -0.09 23.29
N GLY A 68 -10.02 -0.01 24.52
CA GLY A 68 -10.01 -1.12 25.48
C GLY A 68 -11.36 -1.42 26.14
N MET A 69 -12.42 -0.71 25.78
CA MET A 69 -13.74 -0.78 26.44
C MET A 69 -13.64 -0.57 27.97
N LEU A 70 -12.69 0.27 28.39
CA LEU A 70 -12.50 0.65 29.78
C LEU A 70 -13.18 2.00 30.07
N PRO A 71 -13.63 2.23 31.31
CA PRO A 71 -14.24 3.49 31.69
C PRO A 71 -13.27 4.67 31.48
N VAL A 72 -13.75 5.71 30.78
CA VAL A 72 -13.00 6.95 30.58
C VAL A 72 -13.51 8.00 31.56
N GLY A 73 -12.61 8.59 32.36
CA GLY A 73 -12.96 9.60 33.34
C GLY A 73 -13.47 9.01 34.66
N HIS A 74 -14.60 9.47 35.12
CA HIS A 74 -15.13 9.03 36.40
C HIS A 74 -15.56 7.56 36.34
N LEU A 75 -14.95 6.74 37.18
CA LEU A 75 -15.48 5.43 37.52
C LEU A 75 -16.92 5.63 38.00
N ALA A 76 -17.84 4.83 37.47
CA ALA A 76 -19.18 4.84 38.03
C ALA A 76 -19.12 4.55 39.52
N PRO A 77 -20.00 5.13 40.35
CA PRO A 77 -20.02 4.83 41.80
C PRO A 77 -20.06 3.34 42.06
N GLN A 78 -19.54 2.92 43.20
CA GLN A 78 -19.62 1.50 43.58
C GLN A 78 -21.08 1.03 43.55
N GLY A 79 -21.31 -0.12 42.92
CA GLY A 79 -22.64 -0.69 42.74
C GLY A 79 -23.32 -0.33 41.41
N VAL A 80 -22.72 0.53 40.60
CA VAL A 80 -23.21 0.90 39.25
C VAL A 80 -22.48 0.13 38.20
N SER A 81 -23.17 -0.17 37.07
CA SER A 81 -22.57 -0.91 35.95
C SER A 81 -21.36 -0.17 35.35
N GLN A 82 -20.28 -0.89 35.12
CA GLN A 82 -19.03 -0.40 34.52
C GLN A 82 -18.95 -0.67 33.03
N ILE A 83 -20.03 -1.11 32.38
CA ILE A 83 -20.07 -1.43 30.96
C ILE A 83 -19.71 -0.20 30.12
N VAL A 84 -18.91 -0.38 29.07
CA VAL A 84 -18.59 0.60 28.06
C VAL A 84 -19.03 0.08 26.70
N SER A 85 -19.59 0.94 25.86
CA SER A 85 -20.02 0.58 24.50
C SER A 85 -18.81 0.27 23.59
N SER A 86 -18.98 -0.68 22.67
CA SER A 86 -17.97 -1.10 21.69
C SER A 86 -17.85 -0.17 20.47
N ASP A 87 -18.59 0.94 20.44
CA ASP A 87 -18.71 1.80 19.25
C ASP A 87 -17.36 2.27 18.70
N THR A 88 -16.44 2.67 19.58
CA THR A 88 -15.09 3.10 19.19
C THR A 88 -14.26 1.96 18.62
N VAL A 89 -14.33 0.76 19.21
CA VAL A 89 -13.61 -0.43 18.72
C VAL A 89 -14.11 -0.81 17.33
N GLU A 90 -15.44 -0.91 17.17
CA GLU A 90 -16.07 -1.26 15.89
C GLU A 90 -15.69 -0.28 14.78
N ALA A 91 -15.64 1.02 15.09
CA ALA A 91 -15.24 2.04 14.14
C ALA A 91 -13.76 1.89 13.74
N ILE A 92 -12.84 1.77 14.69
CA ILE A 92 -11.41 1.68 14.42
C ILE A 92 -11.08 0.39 13.66
N GLU A 93 -11.59 -0.77 14.11
CA GLU A 93 -11.32 -2.04 13.43
C GLU A 93 -11.96 -2.09 12.03
N GLY A 94 -13.17 -1.55 11.86
CA GLY A 94 -13.83 -1.45 10.57
C GLY A 94 -13.04 -0.59 9.58
N TYR A 95 -12.58 0.59 10.00
CA TYR A 95 -11.71 1.43 9.16
C TYR A 95 -10.37 0.76 8.87
N THR A 96 -9.74 0.15 9.88
CA THR A 96 -8.45 -0.53 9.73
C THR A 96 -8.54 -1.65 8.70
N ALA A 97 -9.57 -2.49 8.79
CA ALA A 97 -9.76 -3.62 7.87
C ALA A 97 -9.94 -3.15 6.41
N ILE A 98 -10.83 -2.18 6.18
CA ILE A 98 -11.10 -1.66 4.83
C ILE A 98 -9.89 -0.91 4.27
N LEU A 99 -9.21 -0.09 5.09
CA LEU A 99 -8.01 0.63 4.63
C LEU A 99 -6.84 -0.32 4.38
N ALA A 100 -6.66 -1.37 5.19
CA ALA A 100 -5.64 -2.37 4.96
C ALA A 100 -5.89 -3.13 3.65
N GLU A 101 -7.14 -3.48 3.35
CA GLU A 101 -7.52 -4.10 2.08
C GLU A 101 -7.25 -3.16 0.88
N LEU A 102 -7.60 -1.88 1.01
CA LEU A 102 -7.42 -0.90 -0.07
C LEU A 102 -5.96 -0.51 -0.32
N LEU A 103 -5.13 -0.46 0.73
CA LEU A 103 -3.78 0.14 0.66
C LEU A 103 -2.65 -0.89 0.75
N LEU A 104 -2.87 -2.04 1.40
CA LEU A 104 -1.83 -3.03 1.69
C LEU A 104 -2.07 -4.37 1.00
N ASN A 105 -3.11 -4.45 0.16
CA ASN A 105 -3.36 -5.64 -0.63
C ASN A 105 -2.20 -5.88 -1.60
N ASN A 106 -1.88 -7.12 -1.89
CA ASN A 106 -0.84 -7.56 -2.85
C ASN A 106 0.62 -7.22 -2.51
N ASN A 107 0.93 -6.65 -1.33
CA ASN A 107 2.29 -6.26 -0.92
C ASN A 107 3.03 -5.36 -1.93
N LYS A 108 2.30 -4.55 -2.70
CA LYS A 108 2.84 -3.61 -3.69
C LYS A 108 2.27 -2.23 -3.44
N ILE A 109 3.02 -1.36 -2.75
CA ILE A 109 2.58 0.02 -2.47
C ILE A 109 3.12 1.03 -3.48
N ALA A 110 4.27 0.75 -4.09
CA ALA A 110 4.95 1.67 -4.99
C ALA A 110 4.88 1.16 -6.44
N LYS A 111 4.45 2.03 -7.36
CA LYS A 111 4.54 1.82 -8.80
C LYS A 111 5.16 3.06 -9.45
N PHE A 112 6.39 2.93 -9.91
CA PHE A 112 7.09 3.99 -10.62
C PHE A 112 6.66 4.04 -12.09
N VAL A 113 6.61 5.25 -12.63
CA VAL A 113 6.18 5.52 -14.00
C VAL A 113 7.42 5.91 -14.80
N PRO A 114 7.64 5.31 -15.97
CA PRO A 114 8.78 5.67 -16.81
C PRO A 114 8.67 7.13 -17.28
N ALA A 115 9.77 7.84 -17.26
CA ALA A 115 9.83 9.21 -17.75
C ALA A 115 9.56 9.29 -19.27
N ASP A 116 10.08 8.31 -20.02
CA ASP A 116 9.95 8.14 -21.46
C ASP A 116 9.42 6.76 -21.81
N HIS A 117 8.85 6.60 -23.00
CA HIS A 117 8.42 5.30 -23.54
C HIS A 117 9.58 4.43 -24.08
N LYS A 118 10.81 4.72 -23.70
CA LYS A 118 11.97 3.92 -24.07
C LYS A 118 12.04 2.63 -23.25
N PRO A 119 12.46 1.51 -23.82
CA PRO A 119 12.57 0.23 -23.09
C PRO A 119 13.43 0.33 -21.83
N THR A 120 14.52 1.10 -21.87
CA THR A 120 15.40 1.32 -20.72
C THR A 120 14.70 2.06 -19.58
N ALA A 121 13.91 3.10 -19.88
CA ALA A 121 13.15 3.85 -18.86
C ALA A 121 12.03 2.99 -18.26
N ILE A 122 11.37 2.15 -19.07
CA ILE A 122 10.36 1.21 -18.59
C ILE A 122 10.99 0.19 -17.64
N HIS A 123 12.12 -0.40 -18.03
CA HIS A 123 12.86 -1.35 -17.19
C HIS A 123 13.29 -0.70 -15.86
N GLN A 124 13.86 0.50 -15.90
CA GLN A 124 14.24 1.23 -14.67
C GLN A 124 13.05 1.51 -13.75
N ALA A 125 11.88 1.81 -14.29
CA ALA A 125 10.66 2.03 -13.50
C ALA A 125 10.17 0.73 -12.83
N VAL A 126 10.21 -0.39 -13.53
CA VAL A 126 9.87 -1.71 -12.97
C VAL A 126 10.84 -2.06 -11.85
N VAL A 127 12.15 -1.97 -12.12
CA VAL A 127 13.21 -2.26 -11.15
C VAL A 127 13.09 -1.37 -9.90
N ALA A 128 12.83 -0.06 -10.06
CA ALA A 128 12.62 0.85 -8.93
C ALA A 128 11.39 0.45 -8.10
N SER A 129 10.30 0.02 -8.77
CA SER A 129 9.09 -0.47 -8.10
C SER A 129 9.36 -1.72 -7.28
N ASP A 130 10.01 -2.71 -7.88
CA ASP A 130 10.33 -3.98 -7.23
C ASP A 130 11.31 -3.78 -6.06
N LEU A 131 12.33 -2.94 -6.26
CA LEU A 131 13.32 -2.64 -5.23
C LEU A 131 12.68 -1.99 -4.00
N VAL A 132 11.84 -0.95 -4.18
CA VAL A 132 11.18 -0.28 -3.06
C VAL A 132 10.19 -1.21 -2.38
N ASN A 133 9.39 -1.97 -3.13
CA ASN A 133 8.46 -2.94 -2.55
C ASN A 133 9.19 -4.06 -1.80
N TYR A 134 10.32 -4.56 -2.32
CA TYR A 134 11.17 -5.52 -1.63
C TYR A 134 11.69 -4.99 -0.29
N VAL A 135 12.23 -3.75 -0.28
CA VAL A 135 12.70 -3.10 0.95
C VAL A 135 11.58 -2.95 1.97
N VAL A 136 10.41 -2.52 1.54
CA VAL A 136 9.28 -2.33 2.45
C VAL A 136 8.78 -3.66 2.99
N PHE A 137 8.40 -4.59 2.12
CA PHE A 137 7.65 -5.78 2.55
C PHE A 137 8.53 -6.95 2.97
N ARG A 138 9.65 -7.19 2.29
CA ARG A 138 10.51 -8.34 2.58
C ARG A 138 11.59 -8.03 3.62
N GLN A 139 12.29 -6.91 3.49
CA GLN A 139 13.32 -6.54 4.47
C GLN A 139 12.76 -6.04 5.79
N ASN A 140 11.60 -5.39 5.79
CA ASN A 140 11.07 -4.68 6.96
C ASN A 140 9.77 -5.24 7.55
N ALA A 141 9.26 -6.39 7.11
CA ALA A 141 7.94 -6.89 7.49
C ALA A 141 6.84 -5.80 7.31
N GLY A 142 6.82 -5.18 6.13
CA GLY A 142 6.10 -3.94 5.84
C GLY A 142 4.61 -4.00 6.15
N TRP A 143 3.94 -5.12 5.86
CA TRP A 143 2.52 -5.23 6.15
C TRP A 143 2.20 -4.95 7.62
N ALA A 144 2.92 -5.57 8.55
CA ALA A 144 2.70 -5.38 9.99
C ALA A 144 3.00 -3.94 10.43
N LYS A 145 4.11 -3.36 9.95
CA LYS A 145 4.50 -1.99 10.30
C LYS A 145 3.55 -0.95 9.72
N LEU A 146 3.15 -1.10 8.46
CA LEU A 146 2.22 -0.19 7.80
C LEU A 146 0.80 -0.30 8.39
N ASN A 147 0.35 -1.51 8.73
CA ASN A 147 -0.92 -1.70 9.43
C ASN A 147 -0.90 -1.05 10.82
N THR A 148 0.20 -1.19 11.57
CA THR A 148 0.39 -0.49 12.85
C THR A 148 0.37 1.02 12.66
N TRP A 149 1.01 1.54 11.62
CA TRP A 149 1.03 2.95 11.29
C TRP A 149 -0.36 3.49 10.97
N LEU A 150 -1.14 2.78 10.13
CA LEU A 150 -2.54 3.10 9.83
C LEU A 150 -3.40 3.12 11.10
N LYS A 151 -3.35 2.03 11.88
CA LYS A 151 -4.15 1.90 13.10
C LYS A 151 -3.82 2.97 14.13
N SER A 152 -2.54 3.30 14.27
CA SER A 152 -2.10 4.39 15.17
C SER A 152 -2.71 5.73 14.79
N GLY A 153 -2.78 6.09 13.49
CA GLY A 153 -3.42 7.31 13.02
C GLY A 153 -4.93 7.33 13.29
N LEU A 154 -5.59 6.18 13.10
CA LEU A 154 -7.02 6.05 13.36
C LEU A 154 -7.35 6.18 14.85
N MET A 155 -6.45 5.78 15.75
CA MET A 155 -6.63 5.87 17.21
C MET A 155 -6.19 7.20 17.79
N TRP A 156 -5.02 7.73 17.40
CA TRP A 156 -4.31 8.79 18.14
C TRP A 156 -4.11 10.09 17.34
N LYS A 157 -5.01 10.39 16.40
CA LYS A 157 -5.02 11.59 15.54
C LYS A 157 -3.98 11.55 14.44
N ASN A 158 -2.70 11.48 14.80
CA ASN A 158 -1.58 11.38 13.86
C ASN A 158 -0.74 10.16 14.21
N SER A 159 -0.15 9.58 13.18
CA SER A 159 0.86 8.53 13.33
C SER A 159 2.07 8.83 12.47
N ILE A 160 3.23 8.52 12.99
CA ILE A 160 4.52 8.78 12.37
C ILE A 160 5.20 7.47 12.03
N ILE A 161 5.73 7.40 10.82
CA ILE A 161 6.67 6.37 10.39
C ILE A 161 7.98 7.04 10.02
N ARG A 162 9.08 6.44 10.41
CA ARG A 162 10.42 6.88 10.04
C ARG A 162 11.16 5.78 9.28
N TRP A 163 12.05 6.18 8.43
CA TRP A 163 13.00 5.28 7.78
C TRP A 163 14.41 5.83 7.94
N GLY A 164 15.38 4.96 7.81
CA GLY A 164 16.78 5.37 7.95
C GLY A 164 17.68 4.27 7.45
N PHE A 165 18.86 4.67 7.01
CA PHE A 165 19.92 3.75 6.66
C PHE A 165 20.54 3.20 7.95
N VAL A 166 20.67 1.89 8.03
CA VAL A 166 21.30 1.19 9.15
C VAL A 166 22.43 0.34 8.62
N GLU A 167 23.61 0.59 9.15
CA GLU A 167 24.78 -0.25 8.94
C GLU A 167 24.73 -1.38 9.96
N ASP A 168 24.27 -2.55 9.52
CA ASP A 168 24.21 -3.73 10.33
C ASP A 168 25.38 -4.66 9.98
N HIS A 169 25.92 -5.33 10.97
CA HIS A 169 27.07 -6.21 10.80
C HIS A 169 26.73 -7.59 11.34
N GLU A 170 26.84 -8.59 10.50
CA GLU A 170 26.73 -9.96 10.89
C GLU A 170 28.14 -10.58 10.99
N TYR A 171 28.41 -11.27 12.06
CA TYR A 171 29.65 -12.00 12.23
C TYR A 171 29.44 -13.45 11.84
N LYS A 172 30.16 -13.90 10.79
CA LYS A 172 30.24 -15.30 10.42
C LYS A 172 31.51 -15.88 11.00
N PHE A 173 31.39 -17.00 11.67
CA PHE A 173 32.53 -17.73 12.21
C PHE A 173 32.92 -18.85 11.26
N LYS A 174 34.22 -18.91 10.93
CA LYS A 174 34.85 -20.02 10.19
C LYS A 174 35.80 -20.70 11.16
N GLU A 175 35.63 -22.00 11.34
CA GLU A 175 36.49 -22.82 12.21
C GLU A 175 37.30 -23.74 11.36
N PHE A 176 38.61 -23.72 11.58
CA PHE A 176 39.56 -24.57 10.88
C PHE A 176 40.27 -25.43 11.91
N GLU A 177 40.13 -26.75 11.80
CA GLU A 177 40.86 -27.69 12.66
C GLU A 177 42.37 -27.54 12.46
N THR A 178 42.82 -27.37 11.19
CA THR A 178 44.22 -27.14 10.81
C THR A 178 44.24 -26.20 9.61
N ILE A 179 45.09 -25.16 9.65
CA ILE A 179 45.27 -24.21 8.56
C ILE A 179 46.77 -23.90 8.42
N THR A 180 47.29 -23.84 7.20
CA THR A 180 48.66 -23.42 6.95
C THR A 180 48.83 -21.93 7.05
N GLN A 181 50.05 -21.43 7.32
CA GLN A 181 50.36 -20.02 7.38
C GLN A 181 49.89 -19.29 6.12
N MET A 182 50.16 -19.84 4.95
CA MET A 182 49.81 -19.24 3.66
C MET A 182 48.27 -19.10 3.47
N GLU A 183 47.51 -20.10 3.88
CA GLU A 183 46.03 -20.06 3.84
C GLU A 183 45.47 -19.07 4.87
N LEU A 184 46.09 -19.03 6.06
CA LEU A 184 45.70 -18.07 7.08
C LEU A 184 45.95 -16.62 6.62
N ASP A 185 47.15 -16.36 6.05
CA ASP A 185 47.46 -15.05 5.50
C ASP A 185 46.53 -14.65 4.35
N LEU A 186 46.09 -15.59 3.53
CA LEU A 186 45.14 -15.39 2.44
C LEU A 186 43.72 -15.06 2.96
N GLU A 187 43.28 -15.72 4.04
CA GLU A 187 42.01 -15.37 4.71
C GLU A 187 42.09 -14.02 5.43
N LEU A 188 43.22 -13.70 6.09
CA LEU A 188 43.45 -12.43 6.78
C LEU A 188 43.70 -11.26 5.82
N ALA A 189 44.10 -11.53 4.57
CA ALA A 189 44.20 -10.49 3.54
C ALA A 189 42.84 -9.91 3.12
N LYS A 190 41.73 -10.52 3.58
CA LYS A 190 40.38 -9.95 3.43
C LYS A 190 40.17 -8.93 4.54
N ASP A 191 39.90 -7.68 4.19
CA ASP A 191 39.75 -6.53 5.11
C ASP A 191 38.74 -6.73 6.26
N ASN A 192 37.90 -7.76 6.17
CA ASN A 192 36.78 -8.01 7.10
C ASN A 192 36.96 -9.25 7.98
N VAL A 193 38.13 -9.85 8.01
CA VAL A 193 38.40 -11.11 8.74
C VAL A 193 39.37 -10.86 9.89
N GLU A 194 38.97 -11.29 11.08
CA GLU A 194 39.79 -11.19 12.29
C GLU A 194 39.94 -12.57 12.96
N VAL A 195 41.06 -12.77 13.63
CA VAL A 195 41.28 -13.99 14.44
C VAL A 195 40.58 -13.84 15.78
N VAL A 196 39.88 -14.88 16.20
CA VAL A 196 39.23 -14.95 17.52
C VAL A 196 39.98 -15.96 18.40
N GLY A 197 40.68 -15.45 19.40
CA GLY A 197 41.48 -16.26 20.32
C GLY A 197 42.97 -16.30 19.98
N ASP A 198 43.72 -17.11 20.74
CA ASP A 198 45.17 -17.22 20.58
C ASP A 198 45.51 -18.20 19.47
N LEU A 199 46.46 -17.83 18.63
CA LEU A 199 46.98 -18.70 17.56
C LEU A 199 48.02 -19.68 18.14
N VAL A 200 47.70 -20.97 18.16
CA VAL A 200 48.62 -22.04 18.50
C VAL A 200 49.16 -22.66 17.22
N TYR A 201 50.47 -22.64 17.03
CA TYR A 201 51.08 -23.20 15.85
C TYR A 201 52.06 -24.32 16.18
N GLU A 202 52.14 -25.30 15.27
CA GLU A 202 53.13 -26.36 15.26
C GLU A 202 53.89 -26.36 13.93
N PRO A 203 55.24 -26.43 13.96
CA PRO A 203 56.00 -26.59 12.72
C PRO A 203 55.78 -27.97 12.13
N MET A 204 55.33 -28.05 10.89
CA MET A 204 55.10 -29.30 10.17
C MET A 204 55.92 -29.33 8.87
N LEU A 205 56.42 -30.47 8.49
CA LEU A 205 57.13 -30.65 7.21
C LEU A 205 56.17 -30.46 6.06
N LEU A 206 56.55 -29.67 5.06
CA LEU A 206 55.74 -29.38 3.88
C LEU A 206 55.34 -30.63 3.07
N THR A 207 56.32 -31.55 2.99
CA THR A 207 56.14 -32.92 2.43
C THR A 207 57.03 -33.89 3.22
N PRO A 208 56.73 -35.20 3.27
CA PRO A 208 57.53 -36.19 4.03
C PRO A 208 59.01 -36.21 3.67
N ASP A 209 59.39 -35.78 2.46
CA ASP A 209 60.72 -35.78 1.92
C ASP A 209 61.38 -34.37 1.88
N SER A 210 60.71 -33.31 2.35
CA SER A 210 61.23 -31.95 2.35
C SER A 210 61.93 -31.63 3.65
N THR A 211 62.96 -30.75 3.58
CA THR A 211 63.63 -30.15 4.75
C THR A 211 63.02 -28.83 5.15
N GLU A 212 61.95 -28.39 4.45
CA GLU A 212 61.25 -27.13 4.72
C GLU A 212 60.11 -27.33 5.68
N TYR A 213 60.04 -26.48 6.72
CA TYR A 213 58.98 -26.45 7.70
C TYR A 213 58.03 -25.32 7.37
N THR A 214 56.73 -25.58 7.45
CA THR A 214 55.70 -24.53 7.48
C THR A 214 54.98 -24.56 8.81
N ASN A 215 54.53 -23.37 9.28
CA ASN A 215 53.73 -23.31 10.48
C ASN A 215 52.28 -23.70 10.14
N VAL A 216 51.76 -24.67 10.89
CA VAL A 216 50.37 -25.10 10.80
C VAL A 216 49.70 -24.71 12.09
N TYR A 217 48.64 -23.94 11.97
CA TYR A 217 47.82 -23.46 13.10
C TYR A 217 46.68 -24.47 13.33
N LYS A 218 46.43 -24.77 14.60
CA LYS A 218 45.34 -25.67 15.04
C LYS A 218 44.22 -24.90 15.69
N ASP A 219 43.01 -25.37 15.51
CA ASP A 219 41.79 -24.83 16.12
C ASP A 219 41.61 -23.34 15.91
N VAL A 220 41.89 -22.86 14.68
CA VAL A 220 41.79 -21.46 14.34
C VAL A 220 40.32 -21.07 14.09
N ARG A 221 39.86 -20.10 14.83
CA ARG A 221 38.55 -19.52 14.64
C ARG A 221 38.71 -18.14 14.04
N LEU A 222 38.18 -17.94 12.85
CA LEU A 222 38.13 -16.63 12.19
C LEU A 222 36.73 -16.05 12.28
N ARG A 223 36.65 -14.75 12.48
CA ARG A 223 35.42 -13.97 12.49
C ARG A 223 35.39 -13.06 11.26
N GLU A 224 34.50 -13.34 10.35
CA GLU A 224 34.27 -12.51 9.16
C GLU A 224 33.13 -11.53 9.44
N LYS A 225 33.40 -10.24 9.37
CA LYS A 225 32.41 -9.17 9.50
C LYS A 225 31.73 -8.95 8.15
N VAL A 226 30.49 -9.39 8.01
CA VAL A 226 29.67 -9.18 6.80
C VAL A 226 28.75 -7.98 7.02
N SER A 227 28.95 -6.91 6.26
CA SER A 227 28.05 -5.77 6.31
C SER A 227 26.70 -6.12 5.68
N ARG A 228 25.63 -5.91 6.43
CA ARG A 228 24.25 -6.05 5.96
C ARG A 228 23.56 -4.68 6.04
N ASN A 229 23.98 -3.81 5.17
CA ASN A 229 23.39 -2.48 5.09
C ASN A 229 21.95 -2.56 4.61
N ARG A 230 21.03 -1.90 5.29
CA ARG A 230 19.63 -1.91 4.95
C ARG A 230 18.95 -0.59 5.29
N VAL A 231 17.85 -0.32 4.59
CA VAL A 231 16.93 0.76 4.99
C VAL A 231 15.93 0.18 5.98
N ALA A 232 16.02 0.59 7.24
CA ALA A 232 15.09 0.19 8.28
C ALA A 232 13.90 1.15 8.34
N ILE A 233 12.69 0.59 8.43
CA ILE A 233 11.43 1.33 8.56
C ILE A 233 10.85 1.02 9.94
N ASN A 234 10.50 2.05 10.72
CA ASN A 234 9.94 1.88 12.05
C ASN A 234 8.82 2.88 12.31
N THR A 235 7.76 2.41 12.96
CA THR A 235 6.70 3.28 13.48
C THR A 235 7.18 3.97 14.75
N VAL A 236 6.84 5.23 14.90
CA VAL A 236 7.19 6.04 16.08
C VAL A 236 5.99 6.11 17.00
N PRO A 237 6.11 5.68 18.28
CA PRO A 237 5.06 5.90 19.25
C PRO A 237 4.74 7.39 19.38
N PRO A 238 3.45 7.77 19.47
CA PRO A 238 3.06 9.19 19.45
C PRO A 238 3.66 10.01 20.59
N GLU A 239 3.91 9.39 21.75
CA GLU A 239 4.58 10.01 22.87
C GLU A 239 6.06 10.31 22.67
N ASN A 240 6.68 9.64 21.72
CA ASN A 240 8.11 9.80 21.41
C ASN A 240 8.37 10.82 20.31
N PHE A 241 7.34 11.31 19.64
CA PHE A 241 7.45 12.27 18.56
C PHE A 241 7.22 13.70 19.04
N ARG A 242 8.03 14.62 18.55
CA ARG A 242 7.98 16.05 18.86
C ARG A 242 7.93 16.86 17.58
N VAL A 243 7.06 17.85 17.53
CA VAL A 243 6.89 18.78 16.41
C VAL A 243 6.54 20.16 16.95
N THR A 244 7.03 21.21 16.35
CA THR A 244 6.62 22.58 16.70
C THR A 244 5.13 22.78 16.50
N ARG A 245 4.52 23.64 17.31
CA ARG A 245 3.06 23.84 17.32
C ARG A 245 2.55 24.62 16.11
N ASP A 246 3.39 25.39 15.50
CA ASP A 246 3.15 26.19 14.30
C ASP A 246 3.24 25.37 13.00
N ALA A 247 3.73 24.14 13.07
CA ALA A 247 3.86 23.28 11.91
C ALA A 247 2.52 22.88 11.32
N THR A 248 2.41 22.90 10.01
CA THR A 248 1.28 22.35 9.25
C THR A 248 1.61 21.00 8.61
N CYS A 249 2.88 20.79 8.30
CA CYS A 249 3.42 19.54 7.75
C CYS A 249 4.82 19.24 8.34
N ILE A 250 5.43 18.12 7.94
CA ILE A 250 6.78 17.76 8.41
C ILE A 250 7.85 18.69 7.82
N GLU A 251 7.59 19.21 6.62
CA GLU A 251 8.54 20.04 5.88
C GLU A 251 8.68 21.46 6.42
N ASP A 252 7.61 22.03 6.95
CA ASP A 252 7.57 23.40 7.46
C ASP A 252 7.86 23.48 8.96
N ALA A 253 7.98 22.35 9.64
CA ALA A 253 8.25 22.31 11.06
C ALA A 253 9.62 22.94 11.38
N SER A 254 9.65 23.93 12.26
CA SER A 254 10.86 24.59 12.73
C SER A 254 11.74 23.64 13.55
N TYR A 255 11.13 22.69 14.26
CA TYR A 255 11.81 21.62 15.00
C TYR A 255 11.01 20.33 14.94
N LEU A 256 11.72 19.23 14.69
CA LEU A 256 11.24 17.87 14.77
C LEU A 256 12.15 17.04 15.67
N GLY A 257 11.57 16.22 16.50
CA GLY A 257 12.33 15.36 17.42
C GLY A 257 11.72 13.98 17.57
N VAL A 258 12.56 12.97 17.69
CA VAL A 258 12.18 11.60 18.03
C VAL A 258 13.01 11.13 19.20
N MET A 259 12.38 10.64 20.24
CA MET A 259 13.04 10.10 21.42
C MET A 259 12.92 8.58 21.41
N TYR A 260 14.02 7.91 21.74
CA TYR A 260 14.04 6.46 21.89
C TYR A 260 15.09 6.05 22.91
N GLN A 261 15.02 4.81 23.37
CA GLN A 261 15.98 4.27 24.31
C GLN A 261 17.00 3.37 23.61
N MET A 262 18.27 3.57 23.92
CA MET A 262 19.38 2.70 23.51
C MET A 262 20.13 2.20 24.72
N SER A 263 20.75 1.03 24.64
CA SER A 263 21.65 0.56 25.69
C SER A 263 22.98 1.34 25.65
N ARG A 264 23.70 1.40 26.78
CA ARG A 264 25.07 1.95 26.79
C ARG A 264 25.99 1.21 25.83
N SER A 265 25.81 -0.10 25.69
CA SER A 265 26.55 -0.93 24.75
C SER A 265 26.32 -0.50 23.31
N ASP A 266 25.07 -0.25 22.94
CA ASP A 266 24.74 0.18 21.58
C ASP A 266 25.34 1.56 21.26
N ILE A 267 25.24 2.50 22.21
CA ILE A 267 25.82 3.84 22.03
C ILE A 267 27.35 3.74 21.83
N ARG A 268 28.03 2.91 22.63
CA ARG A 268 29.49 2.69 22.45
C ARG A 268 29.83 1.99 21.13
N THR A 269 28.94 1.16 20.62
CA THR A 269 29.15 0.45 19.36
C THR A 269 28.96 1.39 18.16
N TYR A 270 27.93 2.23 18.18
CA TYR A 270 27.64 3.14 17.06
C TYR A 270 28.51 4.40 17.05
N TRP A 271 28.85 4.95 18.25
CA TRP A 271 29.62 6.19 18.38
C TRP A 271 30.74 6.05 19.42
N PRO A 272 31.76 5.21 19.19
CA PRO A 272 32.79 4.90 20.19
C PRO A 272 33.51 6.14 20.70
N GLU A 273 33.96 7.04 19.83
CA GLU A 273 34.70 8.25 20.19
C GLU A 273 33.84 9.24 21.00
N ARG A 274 32.58 9.42 20.62
CA ARG A 274 31.68 10.36 21.30
C ARG A 274 31.13 9.78 22.61
N ALA A 275 31.01 8.45 22.70
CA ALA A 275 30.57 7.78 23.92
C ALA A 275 31.49 7.98 25.11
N GLU A 276 32.78 8.24 24.89
CA GLU A 276 33.74 8.55 25.95
C GLU A 276 33.50 9.94 26.58
N LEU A 277 32.89 10.86 25.85
CA LEU A 277 32.53 12.19 26.32
C LEU A 277 31.25 12.23 27.16
N ILE A 278 30.50 11.12 27.23
CA ILE A 278 29.24 11.08 27.96
C ILE A 278 29.51 10.94 29.44
N ASP A 279 28.93 11.83 30.24
CA ASP A 279 28.87 11.64 31.68
C ASP A 279 27.72 10.67 32.03
N TRP A 280 28.08 9.38 32.14
CA TRP A 280 27.13 8.32 32.41
C TRP A 280 26.41 8.43 33.76
N SER A 281 26.95 9.23 34.70
CA SER A 281 26.32 9.45 36.00
C SER A 281 25.10 10.36 35.90
N LEU A 282 25.14 11.31 34.98
CA LEU A 282 24.04 12.26 34.73
C LEU A 282 22.95 11.68 33.82
N VAL A 283 23.34 10.90 32.81
CA VAL A 283 22.43 10.43 31.75
C VAL A 283 21.51 9.27 32.19
N GLY A 284 21.92 8.50 33.20
CA GLY A 284 21.11 7.38 33.74
C GLY A 284 20.13 7.76 34.86
N ASN A 285 20.32 8.88 35.56
CA ASN A 285 19.67 9.22 36.81
C ASN A 285 18.68 10.41 36.78
N GLY A 286 18.16 10.80 35.61
CA GLY A 286 16.92 11.57 35.64
C GLY A 286 16.98 13.08 35.49
N GLU A 287 18.06 13.73 35.04
CA GLU A 287 17.95 15.13 34.61
C GLU A 287 17.12 15.29 33.33
N MET A 288 16.96 14.23 32.53
CA MET A 288 15.91 14.13 31.49
C MET A 288 14.68 13.34 31.96
N SER A 289 14.27 13.51 33.21
CA SER A 289 13.12 12.82 33.79
C SER A 289 11.79 13.08 33.08
N TRP A 290 11.72 14.18 32.33
CA TRP A 290 10.59 14.48 31.47
C TRP A 290 10.51 13.52 30.27
N ALA A 291 11.60 13.01 29.75
CA ALA A 291 11.61 12.00 28.69
C ALA A 291 11.13 10.63 29.17
N THR A 292 11.25 10.33 30.47
CA THR A 292 10.78 9.08 31.07
C THR A 292 9.35 9.17 31.61
N LYS A 293 8.75 10.36 31.73
CA LYS A 293 7.38 10.58 32.16
C LYS A 293 6.30 10.27 31.12
N TYR A 294 6.70 9.78 29.94
CA TYR A 294 5.77 9.19 28.95
C TYR A 294 5.11 7.92 29.43
N THR A 295 5.32 7.58 30.63
CA THR A 295 4.75 6.42 31.26
C THR A 295 3.24 6.40 31.24
N GLU A 296 2.55 7.56 31.18
CA GLU A 296 1.09 7.56 31.24
C GLU A 296 0.40 7.01 29.99
N GLU A 297 0.75 7.50 28.77
CA GLU A 297 0.19 6.94 27.53
C GLU A 297 0.66 5.49 27.34
N SER A 298 1.94 5.22 27.53
CA SER A 298 2.52 3.88 27.47
C SER A 298 1.96 2.96 28.55
N ALA A 299 1.77 3.45 29.77
CA ALA A 299 1.19 2.71 30.88
C ALA A 299 -0.27 2.34 30.59
N THR A 300 -1.05 3.26 30.04
CA THR A 300 -2.43 2.99 29.64
C THR A 300 -2.50 1.88 28.58
N ARG A 301 -1.60 1.87 27.59
CA ARG A 301 -1.51 0.77 26.63
C ARG A 301 -1.12 -0.56 27.27
N LYS A 302 -0.17 -0.55 28.21
CA LYS A 302 0.24 -1.74 28.96
C LYS A 302 -0.85 -2.27 29.87
N MET A 303 -1.68 -1.38 30.42
CA MET A 303 -2.86 -1.76 31.19
C MET A 303 -3.83 -2.63 30.39
N LEU A 304 -4.04 -2.34 29.09
CA LEU A 304 -4.88 -3.15 28.22
C LEU A 304 -4.37 -4.59 28.05
N THR A 305 -3.05 -4.79 28.13
CA THR A 305 -2.41 -6.11 28.00
C THR A 305 -2.19 -6.83 29.32
N GLY A 306 -2.65 -6.23 30.43
CA GLY A 306 -2.41 -6.77 31.79
C GLY A 306 -0.96 -6.69 32.25
N GLN A 307 -0.11 -5.93 31.54
CA GLN A 307 1.33 -5.81 31.87
C GLN A 307 1.65 -4.74 32.92
N GLU A 308 0.64 -4.07 33.47
CA GLU A 308 0.83 -3.04 34.49
C GLU A 308 1.55 -3.56 35.75
N TYR A 309 1.29 -4.81 36.10
CA TYR A 309 1.90 -5.48 37.27
C TYR A 309 3.42 -5.68 37.12
N TRP A 310 3.95 -5.73 35.89
CA TRP A 310 5.36 -6.00 35.62
C TRP A 310 6.24 -4.74 35.62
N MET A 311 5.65 -3.55 35.60
CA MET A 311 6.43 -2.30 35.62
C MET A 311 7.11 -2.02 36.94
N ASN A 312 6.58 -2.58 38.04
CA ASN A 312 7.11 -2.40 39.40
C ASN A 312 7.95 -3.59 39.87
N SER A 313 8.15 -4.63 39.08
CA SER A 313 8.88 -5.79 39.51
C SER A 313 10.40 -5.57 39.41
N HIS A 314 11.12 -5.93 40.45
CA HIS A 314 12.58 -5.93 40.55
C HIS A 314 13.31 -6.77 39.48
N ILE A 315 12.59 -7.44 38.57
CA ILE A 315 13.16 -8.22 37.47
C ILE A 315 13.99 -7.33 36.52
N ARG A 316 13.67 -6.04 36.46
CA ARG A 316 14.44 -5.08 35.66
C ARG A 316 15.87 -4.94 36.18
N ASP A 317 16.09 -5.10 37.49
CA ASP A 317 17.40 -4.91 38.09
C ASP A 317 18.35 -6.12 37.90
N VAL A 318 17.81 -7.31 37.66
CA VAL A 318 18.61 -8.53 37.49
C VAL A 318 19.36 -8.57 36.15
N PHE A 319 18.77 -7.98 35.08
CA PHE A 319 19.38 -7.90 33.76
C PHE A 319 20.01 -6.54 33.48
N ASN A 320 19.94 -5.57 34.38
CA ASN A 320 20.55 -4.27 34.25
C ASN A 320 22.03 -4.34 34.62
N THR A 321 22.82 -4.99 33.77
CA THR A 321 24.27 -4.73 33.78
C THR A 321 24.52 -3.31 33.33
N GLU A 322 25.65 -2.70 33.72
CA GLU A 322 25.98 -1.35 33.32
C GLU A 322 25.91 -1.15 31.79
N ALA A 323 26.29 -2.18 31.02
CA ALA A 323 26.22 -2.19 29.57
C ALA A 323 24.80 -2.12 29.01
N ASN A 324 23.80 -2.73 29.70
CA ASN A 324 22.42 -2.81 29.24
C ASN A 324 21.53 -1.69 29.81
N THR A 325 22.12 -0.74 30.56
CA THR A 325 21.34 0.38 31.10
C THR A 325 20.73 1.19 29.95
N PRO A 326 19.38 1.36 29.92
CA PRO A 326 18.72 2.12 28.87
C PRO A 326 18.98 3.62 29.04
N ILE A 327 19.43 4.26 27.99
CA ILE A 327 19.68 5.69 27.88
C ILE A 327 18.69 6.30 26.89
N THR A 328 18.10 7.43 27.24
CA THR A 328 17.25 8.18 26.32
C THR A 328 18.13 8.97 25.35
N VAL A 329 17.96 8.65 24.07
CA VAL A 329 18.61 9.35 22.96
C VAL A 329 17.55 10.20 22.27
N VAL A 330 17.92 11.43 21.94
CA VAL A 330 17.08 12.37 21.21
C VAL A 330 17.66 12.59 19.83
N GLU A 331 16.87 12.31 18.82
CA GLU A 331 17.20 12.57 17.43
C GLU A 331 16.37 13.77 16.96
N SER A 332 17.03 14.82 16.54
CA SER A 332 16.42 16.13 16.22
C SER A 332 16.74 16.56 14.81
N TRP A 333 15.78 17.19 14.13
CA TRP A 333 15.95 17.81 12.82
C TRP A 333 15.45 19.24 12.91
N PHE A 334 16.30 20.19 12.59
CA PHE A 334 15.95 21.59 12.51
C PHE A 334 16.99 22.35 11.67
N ARG A 335 16.65 23.57 11.29
CA ARG A 335 17.56 24.43 10.54
C ARG A 335 18.39 25.26 11.50
N CYS A 336 19.69 25.24 11.34
CA CYS A 336 20.61 26.09 12.09
C CYS A 336 21.77 26.52 11.21
N ASP A 337 22.27 27.72 11.49
CA ASP A 337 23.50 28.26 10.91
C ASP A 337 24.66 27.83 11.81
N ARG A 338 25.41 26.82 11.35
CA ARG A 338 26.52 26.21 12.12
C ARG A 338 27.87 26.82 11.76
N ASP A 339 27.99 27.33 10.54
CA ASP A 339 29.22 27.91 10.01
C ASP A 339 29.26 29.45 10.07
N GLY A 340 28.13 30.10 10.40
CA GLY A 340 28.04 31.57 10.57
C GLY A 340 27.94 32.33 9.26
N ASP A 341 27.52 31.65 8.17
CA ASP A 341 27.35 32.28 6.86
C ASP A 341 26.01 33.03 6.71
N GLY A 342 25.12 32.89 7.70
CA GLY A 342 23.77 33.50 7.73
C GLY A 342 22.72 32.70 7.01
N ILE A 343 23.02 31.49 6.56
CA ILE A 343 22.10 30.55 5.93
C ILE A 343 21.86 29.38 6.87
N ALA A 344 20.61 29.16 7.29
CA ALA A 344 20.27 28.04 8.16
C ALA A 344 20.01 26.76 7.36
N GLU A 345 20.89 25.80 7.49
CA GLU A 345 20.82 24.49 6.84
C GLU A 345 20.04 23.47 7.65
N LEU A 346 19.38 22.52 6.97
CA LEU A 346 18.71 21.42 7.65
C LEU A 346 19.73 20.39 8.14
N LYS A 347 19.86 20.26 9.44
CA LYS A 347 20.79 19.32 10.07
C LYS A 347 20.05 18.30 10.94
N ARG A 348 20.66 17.13 11.07
CA ARG A 348 20.26 16.05 11.96
C ARG A 348 21.22 15.94 13.11
N PHE A 349 20.70 15.99 14.31
CA PHE A 349 21.46 15.84 15.54
C PHE A 349 21.00 14.63 16.32
N ILE A 350 21.92 13.86 16.84
CA ILE A 350 21.64 12.81 17.82
C ILE A 350 22.33 13.19 19.10
N THR A 351 21.57 13.29 20.20
CA THR A 351 22.11 13.69 21.50
C THR A 351 21.76 12.68 22.59
N ALA A 352 22.68 12.48 23.52
CA ALA A 352 22.46 11.74 24.76
C ALA A 352 22.84 12.63 25.95
N GLY A 353 21.84 13.05 26.72
CA GLY A 353 22.07 14.05 27.77
C GLY A 353 22.59 15.38 27.23
N LYS A 354 23.77 15.78 27.65
CA LYS A 354 24.45 17.01 27.19
C LYS A 354 25.53 16.77 26.14
N THR A 355 25.57 15.57 25.55
CA THR A 355 26.57 15.20 24.54
C THR A 355 25.95 15.02 23.18
N ILE A 356 26.53 15.66 22.17
CA ILE A 356 26.17 15.48 20.77
C ILE A 356 26.91 14.24 20.26
N LEU A 357 26.15 13.20 19.90
CA LEU A 357 26.69 11.95 19.38
C LEU A 357 26.93 12.00 17.87
N LEU A 358 26.02 12.66 17.14
CA LEU A 358 26.06 12.78 15.68
C LEU A 358 25.55 14.14 15.26
N GLU A 359 26.25 14.76 14.32
CA GLU A 359 25.81 15.92 13.55
C GLU A 359 25.94 15.56 12.07
N GLU A 360 24.89 15.74 11.29
CA GLU A 360 24.84 15.36 9.88
C GLU A 360 23.95 16.31 9.08
N ASP A 361 24.42 16.72 7.90
CA ASP A 361 23.62 17.51 6.97
C ASP A 361 22.57 16.63 6.31
N CYS A 362 21.35 17.14 6.22
CA CYS A 362 20.23 16.42 5.67
C CYS A 362 19.53 17.23 4.58
N ASP A 363 19.18 16.57 3.46
CA ASP A 363 18.38 17.20 2.41
C ASP A 363 16.88 17.20 2.77
N PHE A 364 16.45 16.22 3.54
CA PHE A 364 15.06 16.05 3.95
C PHE A 364 14.93 15.27 5.26
N VAL A 365 13.80 15.42 5.92
CA VAL A 365 13.49 14.67 7.14
C VAL A 365 12.92 13.29 6.76
N PRO A 366 13.55 12.18 7.18
CA PRO A 366 13.16 10.83 6.78
C PRO A 366 11.96 10.30 7.60
N MET A 367 10.86 11.05 7.57
CA MET A 367 9.62 10.72 8.27
C MET A 367 8.41 11.04 7.43
N ALA A 368 7.32 10.29 7.65
CA ALA A 368 6.01 10.57 7.08
C ALA A 368 4.93 10.51 8.15
N SER A 369 3.92 11.37 8.03
CA SER A 369 2.78 11.46 8.93
C SER A 369 1.52 11.00 8.23
N LEU A 370 0.66 10.28 8.95
CA LEU A 370 -0.71 9.98 8.56
C LEU A 370 -1.68 10.68 9.51
N CYS A 371 -2.68 11.37 8.93
CA CYS A 371 -3.80 11.93 9.65
C CYS A 371 -5.10 11.61 8.90
N PRO A 372 -6.04 10.85 9.48
CA PRO A 372 -7.26 10.45 8.78
C PRO A 372 -8.22 11.62 8.51
N PHE A 373 -8.39 12.54 9.47
CA PHE A 373 -9.27 13.70 9.35
C PHE A 373 -8.50 14.97 9.71
N GLU A 374 -8.17 15.77 8.69
CA GLU A 374 -7.41 17.00 8.92
C GLU A 374 -8.29 18.11 9.50
N ILE A 375 -7.62 18.95 10.25
CA ILE A 375 -8.05 20.31 10.51
C ILE A 375 -7.19 21.18 9.58
N PRO A 376 -7.80 21.96 8.66
CA PRO A 376 -7.02 22.81 7.74
C PRO A 376 -6.01 23.67 8.47
N HIS A 377 -4.79 23.73 7.95
CA HIS A 377 -3.67 24.50 8.48
C HIS A 377 -3.12 24.03 9.84
N GLU A 378 -3.45 22.81 10.27
CA GLU A 378 -2.96 22.21 11.49
C GLU A 378 -2.28 20.88 11.21
N PHE A 379 -1.14 20.62 11.87
CA PHE A 379 -0.46 19.32 11.77
C PHE A 379 -1.27 18.20 12.41
N LEU A 380 -1.89 18.48 13.55
CA LEU A 380 -2.71 17.54 14.29
C LEU A 380 -4.16 17.62 13.83
N GLY A 381 -4.73 16.52 13.40
CA GLY A 381 -6.13 16.43 13.03
C GLY A 381 -6.98 15.65 14.04
N LEU A 382 -8.07 15.07 13.56
CA LEU A 382 -8.96 14.23 14.34
C LEU A 382 -8.75 12.75 14.03
N SER A 383 -8.93 11.92 15.03
CA SER A 383 -8.93 10.46 14.90
C SER A 383 -10.35 9.92 14.67
N VAL A 384 -10.46 8.66 14.29
CA VAL A 384 -11.74 7.94 14.29
C VAL A 384 -12.31 7.86 15.71
N SER A 385 -11.46 7.69 16.72
CA SER A 385 -11.86 7.74 18.14
C SER A 385 -12.54 9.06 18.51
N ASP A 386 -12.00 10.19 18.06
CA ASP A 386 -12.59 11.51 18.40
C ASP A 386 -13.99 11.66 17.80
N ILE A 387 -14.20 11.15 16.58
CA ILE A 387 -15.51 11.16 15.92
C ILE A 387 -16.48 10.18 16.59
N ALA A 388 -15.96 9.02 17.04
CA ALA A 388 -16.75 7.98 17.69
C ALA A 388 -17.17 8.35 19.13
N ARG A 389 -16.34 9.12 19.83
CA ARG A 389 -16.49 9.39 21.26
C ARG A 389 -17.88 9.89 21.70
N PRO A 390 -18.53 10.86 21.03
CA PRO A 390 -19.85 11.30 21.42
C PRO A 390 -20.91 10.19 21.38
N SER A 391 -20.86 9.33 20.37
CA SER A 391 -21.76 8.18 20.26
C SER A 391 -21.45 7.11 21.29
N THR A 392 -20.18 6.83 21.54
CA THR A 392 -19.72 5.86 22.56
C THR A 392 -20.16 6.27 23.96
N LEU A 393 -20.04 7.56 24.30
CA LEU A 393 -20.49 8.08 25.59
C LEU A 393 -22.01 7.97 25.77
N ALA A 394 -22.79 8.37 24.74
CA ALA A 394 -24.24 8.28 24.78
C ALA A 394 -24.73 6.83 24.86
N SER A 395 -24.19 5.94 24.04
CA SER A 395 -24.49 4.50 24.07
C SER A 395 -24.12 3.88 25.40
N THR A 396 -22.97 4.23 25.97
CA THR A 396 -22.51 3.75 27.28
C THR A 396 -23.47 4.18 28.38
N ALA A 397 -23.90 5.43 28.40
CA ALA A 397 -24.85 5.92 29.41
C ALA A 397 -26.18 5.18 29.37
N ILE A 398 -26.72 4.93 28.18
CA ILE A 398 -27.97 4.19 28.00
C ILE A 398 -27.80 2.72 28.40
N LEU A 399 -26.72 2.07 27.99
CA LEU A 399 -26.45 0.68 28.33
C LEU A 399 -26.29 0.49 29.83
N ARG A 400 -25.59 1.40 30.52
CA ARG A 400 -25.47 1.37 31.99
C ARG A 400 -26.83 1.49 32.68
N GLY A 401 -27.62 2.51 32.26
CA GLY A 401 -28.98 2.68 32.84
C GLY A 401 -29.88 1.48 32.56
N PHE A 402 -29.76 0.84 31.40
CA PHE A 402 -30.51 -0.36 31.09
C PHE A 402 -30.11 -1.54 32.00
N VAL A 403 -28.80 -1.79 32.12
CA VAL A 403 -28.28 -2.86 32.97
C VAL A 403 -28.64 -2.63 34.43
N GLU A 404 -28.53 -1.40 34.92
CA GLU A 404 -28.91 -1.03 36.32
C GLU A 404 -30.40 -1.26 36.54
N ASN A 405 -31.24 -0.88 35.63
CA ASN A 405 -32.68 -1.13 35.72
C ASN A 405 -32.99 -2.64 35.79
N VAL A 406 -32.30 -3.46 34.98
CA VAL A 406 -32.42 -4.93 35.01
C VAL A 406 -31.99 -5.47 36.37
N TYR A 407 -30.90 -4.96 36.94
CA TYR A 407 -30.46 -5.35 38.28
C TYR A 407 -31.48 -4.94 39.37
N LEU A 408 -31.94 -3.69 39.32
CA LEU A 408 -32.96 -3.21 40.26
C LEU A 408 -34.30 -3.94 40.13
N THR A 409 -34.67 -4.39 38.94
CA THR A 409 -35.87 -5.17 38.71
C THR A 409 -35.71 -6.59 39.25
N ASN A 410 -34.57 -7.23 39.01
CA ASN A 410 -34.33 -8.61 39.46
C ASN A 410 -33.98 -8.69 40.97
N TYR A 411 -33.27 -7.67 41.47
CA TYR A 411 -32.83 -7.57 42.88
C TYR A 411 -33.39 -6.30 43.50
N SER A 412 -34.74 -6.11 43.40
CA SER A 412 -35.37 -4.89 43.91
C SER A 412 -35.10 -4.70 45.38
N PRO A 413 -34.69 -3.49 45.79
CA PRO A 413 -34.63 -3.14 47.22
C PRO A 413 -36.00 -3.38 47.84
N LYS A 414 -36.01 -3.87 49.08
CA LYS A 414 -37.25 -4.15 49.80
C LYS A 414 -37.38 -3.16 50.94
N LEU A 415 -38.56 -2.61 51.08
CA LEU A 415 -38.94 -1.85 52.27
C LEU A 415 -39.45 -2.85 53.28
N ALA A 416 -38.84 -2.90 54.45
CA ALA A 416 -39.26 -3.76 55.51
C ALA A 416 -39.38 -2.97 56.83
N ASP A 417 -40.43 -3.24 57.60
CA ASP A 417 -40.62 -2.62 58.90
C ASP A 417 -39.71 -3.37 59.91
N PRO A 418 -38.78 -2.65 60.58
CA PRO A 418 -37.84 -3.27 61.50
C PRO A 418 -38.54 -3.89 62.73
N ASN A 419 -39.74 -3.49 63.06
CA ASN A 419 -40.52 -4.02 64.21
C ASN A 419 -41.28 -5.31 63.85
N VAL A 420 -41.45 -5.57 62.53
CA VAL A 420 -42.31 -6.69 62.08
C VAL A 420 -41.48 -7.85 61.50
N VAL A 421 -40.29 -7.57 60.95
CA VAL A 421 -39.49 -8.58 60.22
C VAL A 421 -38.11 -8.76 60.85
N ASP A 422 -37.69 -10.00 60.96
CA ASP A 422 -36.28 -10.30 61.30
C ASP A 422 -35.34 -9.96 60.15
N PHE A 423 -34.58 -8.86 60.33
CA PHE A 423 -33.62 -8.38 59.34
C PHE A 423 -32.51 -9.39 59.04
N SER A 424 -32.08 -10.15 60.00
CA SER A 424 -31.00 -11.15 59.83
C SER A 424 -31.43 -12.28 58.89
N ALA A 425 -32.69 -12.71 59.04
CA ALA A 425 -33.28 -13.73 58.16
C ALA A 425 -33.59 -13.18 56.75
N LEU A 426 -33.95 -11.87 56.62
CA LEU A 426 -34.22 -11.21 55.35
C LEU A 426 -32.91 -10.97 54.56
N GLN A 427 -31.83 -10.59 55.25
CA GLN A 427 -30.54 -10.33 54.66
C GLN A 427 -29.84 -11.59 54.11
N ASN A 428 -30.03 -12.73 54.79
CA ASN A 428 -29.43 -14.01 54.43
C ASN A 428 -30.44 -14.97 53.77
N MET A 429 -31.32 -14.47 52.93
CA MET A 429 -32.41 -15.23 52.33
C MET A 429 -31.92 -16.43 51.52
N LYS A 430 -32.34 -17.64 51.90
CA LYS A 430 -32.08 -18.90 51.21
C LYS A 430 -33.33 -19.39 50.48
N PRO A 431 -33.23 -20.11 49.38
CA PRO A 431 -34.40 -20.73 48.75
C PRO A 431 -35.18 -21.60 49.77
N LYS A 432 -36.52 -21.40 49.79
CA LYS A 432 -37.46 -22.10 50.73
C LYS A 432 -37.27 -21.78 52.23
N GLN A 433 -36.62 -20.71 52.58
CA GLN A 433 -36.49 -20.27 53.95
C GLN A 433 -37.80 -19.64 54.46
N LEU A 434 -38.22 -19.99 55.66
CA LEU A 434 -39.32 -19.34 56.39
C LEU A 434 -38.74 -18.14 57.14
N ILE A 435 -39.28 -16.94 56.89
CA ILE A 435 -38.92 -15.71 57.56
C ILE A 435 -40.02 -15.42 58.58
N PRO A 436 -39.74 -15.45 59.90
CA PRO A 436 -40.74 -15.16 60.93
C PRO A 436 -41.11 -13.65 60.85
N THR A 437 -42.42 -13.35 61.02
CA THR A 437 -42.95 -12.00 61.08
C THR A 437 -43.83 -11.79 62.29
N ASN A 438 -43.68 -10.66 63.01
CA ASN A 438 -44.47 -10.29 64.14
C ASN A 438 -45.69 -9.43 63.75
N GLY A 439 -46.56 -9.93 62.88
CA GLY A 439 -47.70 -9.16 62.34
C GLY A 439 -48.25 -9.70 61.03
N ASN A 440 -48.98 -8.89 60.28
CA ASN A 440 -49.52 -9.33 59.00
C ASN A 440 -48.40 -9.51 57.98
N PRO A 441 -48.16 -10.72 57.47
CA PRO A 441 -47.09 -10.99 56.56
C PRO A 441 -47.23 -10.22 55.22
N GLN A 442 -48.41 -9.82 54.80
CA GLN A 442 -48.65 -9.10 53.55
C GLN A 442 -48.09 -7.66 53.54
N ASN A 443 -47.99 -7.05 54.70
CA ASN A 443 -47.51 -5.68 54.86
C ASN A 443 -46.08 -5.62 55.45
N ALA A 444 -45.49 -6.75 55.76
CA ALA A 444 -44.20 -6.83 56.40
C ALA A 444 -43.02 -6.41 55.51
N VAL A 445 -43.11 -6.69 54.23
CA VAL A 445 -42.09 -6.37 53.20
C VAL A 445 -42.79 -5.89 51.94
N ALA A 446 -42.47 -4.70 51.51
CA ALA A 446 -42.93 -4.14 50.23
C ALA A 446 -41.76 -4.07 49.25
N PRO A 447 -41.88 -4.52 48.00
CA PRO A 447 -40.86 -4.29 47.02
C PRO A 447 -40.85 -2.81 46.65
N LEU A 448 -39.65 -2.20 46.64
CA LEU A 448 -39.46 -0.89 46.04
C LEU A 448 -39.37 -1.11 44.52
N SER A 449 -40.52 -0.99 43.83
CA SER A 449 -40.52 -1.17 42.39
C SER A 449 -39.72 -0.05 41.73
N PRO A 450 -38.66 -0.33 41.00
CA PRO A 450 -37.98 0.70 40.23
C PRO A 450 -38.93 1.21 39.14
N ASP A 451 -38.78 2.45 38.75
CA ASP A 451 -39.50 3.01 37.60
C ASP A 451 -39.20 2.16 36.35
N THR A 452 -40.24 1.85 35.62
CA THR A 452 -40.08 1.10 34.36
C THR A 452 -39.25 1.91 33.39
N ILE A 453 -38.31 1.26 32.68
CA ILE A 453 -37.58 1.90 31.59
C ILE A 453 -38.59 2.50 30.62
N SER A 454 -38.40 3.77 30.30
CA SER A 454 -39.23 4.45 29.33
C SER A 454 -39.30 3.66 28.02
N THR A 455 -40.48 3.42 27.49
CA THR A 455 -40.69 2.75 26.19
C THR A 455 -39.98 3.47 25.04
N GLY A 456 -39.55 4.71 25.24
CA GLY A 456 -38.74 5.49 24.29
C GLY A 456 -37.25 5.12 24.24
N THR A 457 -36.74 4.29 25.15
CA THR A 457 -35.31 3.97 25.19
C THR A 457 -34.86 3.10 23.98
N VAL A 458 -35.70 2.17 23.55
CA VAL A 458 -35.40 1.32 22.38
C VAL A 458 -35.35 2.11 21.07
N PRO A 459 -36.35 2.98 20.77
CA PRO A 459 -36.25 3.89 19.63
C PRO A 459 -35.03 4.82 19.69
N LEU A 460 -34.65 5.31 20.88
CA LEU A 460 -33.48 6.15 21.07
C LEU A 460 -32.19 5.42 20.68
N LEU A 461 -32.03 4.14 21.06
CA LEU A 461 -30.88 3.32 20.62
C LEU A 461 -30.82 3.18 19.11
N GLN A 462 -31.97 3.04 18.42
CA GLN A 462 -32.00 2.97 16.95
C GLN A 462 -31.57 4.30 16.31
N VAL A 463 -32.02 5.43 16.86
CA VAL A 463 -31.61 6.77 16.42
C VAL A 463 -30.12 6.97 16.63
N LEU A 464 -29.57 6.58 17.78
CA LEU A 464 -28.13 6.65 18.05
C LEU A 464 -27.33 5.79 17.09
N GLN A 465 -27.81 4.58 16.78
CA GLN A 465 -27.17 3.71 15.83
C GLN A 465 -27.15 4.31 14.42
N THR A 466 -28.26 4.91 13.98
CA THR A 466 -28.33 5.62 12.69
C THR A 466 -27.37 6.81 12.67
N ASN A 467 -27.35 7.59 13.73
CA ASN A 467 -26.45 8.73 13.85
C ASN A 467 -24.97 8.30 13.87
N LYS A 468 -24.65 7.19 14.54
CA LYS A 468 -23.32 6.57 14.52
C LYS A 468 -22.91 6.22 13.11
N GLU A 469 -23.75 5.46 12.36
CA GLU A 469 -23.47 5.09 10.97
C GLU A 469 -23.27 6.32 10.06
N GLN A 470 -24.06 7.35 10.26
CA GLN A 470 -23.89 8.63 9.53
C GLN A 470 -22.60 9.37 9.91
N ALA A 471 -22.24 9.40 11.19
CA ALA A 471 -21.04 10.08 11.67
C ALA A 471 -19.75 9.40 11.20
N HIS A 472 -19.71 8.08 11.28
CA HIS A 472 -18.51 7.28 10.91
C HIS A 472 -18.45 6.96 9.40
N GLY A 473 -19.60 6.93 8.70
CA GLY A 473 -19.68 6.41 7.34
C GLY A 473 -19.48 4.89 7.23
N LEU A 474 -19.45 4.18 8.36
CA LEU A 474 -19.43 2.71 8.44
C LEU A 474 -20.85 2.22 8.67
N SER A 475 -21.56 1.88 7.61
CA SER A 475 -22.86 1.22 7.73
C SER A 475 -22.69 -0.29 7.98
N LYS A 476 -23.71 -0.93 8.58
CA LYS A 476 -23.77 -2.39 8.69
C LYS A 476 -23.64 -3.09 7.34
N ALA A 477 -24.11 -2.44 6.28
CA ALA A 477 -23.96 -2.92 4.91
C ALA A 477 -22.50 -2.94 4.46
N ALA A 478 -21.71 -1.90 4.80
CA ALA A 478 -20.28 -1.84 4.47
C ALA A 478 -19.47 -2.88 5.25
N GLN A 479 -19.94 -3.30 6.41
CA GLN A 479 -19.31 -4.35 7.24
C GLN A 479 -19.80 -5.76 6.89
N GLY A 480 -20.70 -5.92 5.91
CA GLY A 480 -21.29 -7.22 5.54
C GLY A 480 -22.29 -7.78 6.57
N LEU A 481 -22.73 -6.98 7.54
CA LEU A 481 -23.58 -7.41 8.67
C LEU A 481 -25.07 -7.11 8.49
N ASN A 482 -25.52 -6.76 7.28
CA ASN A 482 -26.92 -6.37 7.07
C ASN A 482 -27.75 -7.49 6.49
N ASP A 483 -28.45 -8.22 7.34
CA ASP A 483 -29.35 -9.32 6.96
C ASP A 483 -30.48 -8.89 6.01
N THR A 484 -30.92 -7.63 6.07
CA THR A 484 -32.03 -7.14 5.22
C THR A 484 -31.62 -6.94 3.77
N LEU A 485 -30.34 -6.83 3.46
CA LEU A 485 -29.83 -6.73 2.09
C LEU A 485 -29.81 -8.09 1.38
N TYR A 486 -29.77 -9.18 2.13
CA TYR A 486 -29.78 -10.55 1.61
C TYR A 486 -31.20 -11.14 1.44
N VAL A 487 -32.23 -10.40 1.84
CA VAL A 487 -33.62 -10.83 1.64
C VAL A 487 -33.99 -10.76 0.16
N SER A 488 -34.55 -11.83 -0.35
CA SER A 488 -34.97 -12.03 -1.74
C SER A 488 -35.79 -10.85 -2.29
N GLY A 489 -35.25 -10.14 -3.29
CA GLY A 489 -35.88 -9.02 -3.98
C GLY A 489 -35.02 -7.82 -4.26
N ASN A 490 -33.80 -7.70 -3.68
CA ASN A 490 -32.87 -6.68 -4.02
C ASN A 490 -31.96 -7.15 -5.16
N SER A 491 -31.93 -6.39 -6.28
CA SER A 491 -31.01 -6.69 -7.38
C SER A 491 -29.56 -6.44 -6.95
N GLU A 492 -28.60 -7.24 -7.46
CA GLU A 492 -27.16 -7.04 -7.24
C GLU A 492 -26.72 -5.60 -7.48
N GLU A 493 -27.33 -4.91 -8.45
CA GLU A 493 -27.03 -3.50 -8.72
C GLU A 493 -27.41 -2.56 -7.59
N LYS A 494 -28.52 -2.79 -6.88
CA LYS A 494 -28.91 -1.98 -5.72
C LYS A 494 -27.98 -2.22 -4.55
N LEU A 495 -27.60 -3.47 -4.30
CA LEU A 495 -26.64 -3.85 -3.28
C LEU A 495 -25.29 -3.18 -3.55
N ASN A 496 -24.77 -3.28 -4.77
CA ASN A 496 -23.51 -2.68 -5.17
C ASN A 496 -23.54 -1.15 -5.08
N ARG A 497 -24.65 -0.49 -5.40
CA ARG A 497 -24.80 0.96 -5.27
C ARG A 497 -24.80 1.42 -3.80
N VAL A 498 -25.47 0.67 -2.92
CA VAL A 498 -25.49 1.00 -1.48
C VAL A 498 -24.11 0.78 -0.86
N MET A 499 -23.44 -0.31 -1.19
CA MET A 499 -22.08 -0.59 -0.73
C MET A 499 -21.08 0.45 -1.26
N SER A 500 -21.15 0.81 -2.54
CA SER A 500 -20.27 1.81 -3.13
C SER A 500 -20.47 3.20 -2.52
N ALA A 501 -21.72 3.61 -2.24
CA ALA A 501 -21.98 4.90 -1.58
C ALA A 501 -21.45 4.95 -0.14
N ALA A 502 -21.54 3.85 0.60
CA ALA A 502 -20.98 3.74 1.95
C ALA A 502 -19.43 3.82 1.94
N GLN A 503 -18.81 3.30 0.90
CA GLN A 503 -17.35 3.27 0.77
C GLN A 503 -16.72 4.61 0.34
N VAL A 504 -17.47 5.51 -0.31
CA VAL A 504 -16.94 6.78 -0.84
C VAL A 504 -16.19 7.59 0.23
N ARG A 505 -16.72 7.65 1.45
CA ARG A 505 -16.07 8.40 2.54
C ARG A 505 -14.75 7.75 2.97
N ILE A 506 -14.71 6.44 3.04
CA ILE A 506 -13.49 5.69 3.38
C ILE A 506 -12.46 5.81 2.26
N GLN A 507 -12.91 5.75 1.01
CA GLN A 507 -12.06 5.98 -0.17
C GLN A 507 -11.45 7.39 -0.17
N TYR A 508 -12.22 8.40 0.25
CA TYR A 508 -11.70 9.77 0.42
C TYR A 508 -10.58 9.81 1.46
N VAL A 509 -10.77 9.17 2.62
CA VAL A 509 -9.73 9.05 3.66
C VAL A 509 -8.52 8.28 3.12
N ALA A 510 -8.75 7.15 2.45
CA ALA A 510 -7.68 6.34 1.84
C ALA A 510 -6.85 7.17 0.85
N ARG A 511 -7.50 7.88 -0.08
CA ARG A 511 -6.81 8.73 -1.06
C ARG A 511 -5.96 9.81 -0.39
N ARG A 512 -6.48 10.41 0.67
CA ARG A 512 -5.74 11.40 1.43
C ARG A 512 -4.49 10.80 2.09
N LEU A 513 -4.63 9.66 2.78
CA LEU A 513 -3.50 8.96 3.40
C LEU A 513 -2.42 8.61 2.37
N VAL A 514 -2.84 8.23 1.16
CA VAL A 514 -1.94 7.97 0.03
C VAL A 514 -1.14 9.21 -0.35
N GLU A 515 -1.81 10.33 -0.59
CA GLU A 515 -1.16 11.55 -1.07
C GLU A 515 -0.25 12.21 -0.01
N THR A 516 -0.62 12.13 1.27
CA THR A 516 0.14 12.78 2.34
C THR A 516 1.24 11.89 2.91
N GLY A 517 0.94 10.65 3.26
CA GLY A 517 1.85 9.79 3.99
C GLY A 517 2.58 8.77 3.13
N PHE A 518 1.83 7.92 2.40
CA PHE A 518 2.44 6.83 1.63
C PHE A 518 3.34 7.33 0.50
N LYS A 519 2.93 8.39 -0.18
CA LYS A 519 3.72 9.02 -1.24
C LYS A 519 5.07 9.46 -0.70
N ARG A 520 5.07 10.19 0.42
CA ARG A 520 6.30 10.64 1.08
C ARG A 520 7.20 9.48 1.54
N LEU A 521 6.59 8.41 2.06
CA LEU A 521 7.33 7.21 2.48
C LEU A 521 8.06 6.56 1.30
N VAL A 522 7.36 6.32 0.18
CA VAL A 522 7.92 5.70 -1.02
C VAL A 522 9.04 6.55 -1.61
N GLU A 523 8.80 7.86 -1.76
CA GLU A 523 9.79 8.81 -2.27
C GLU A 523 11.03 8.87 -1.38
N GLY A 524 10.83 8.95 -0.07
CA GLY A 524 11.92 9.04 0.88
C GLY A 524 12.77 7.77 0.94
N ILE A 525 12.15 6.58 0.85
CA ILE A 525 12.86 5.31 0.78
C ILE A 525 13.70 5.27 -0.50
N TYR A 526 13.12 5.63 -1.65
CA TYR A 526 13.82 5.65 -2.94
C TYR A 526 15.04 6.57 -2.92
N ARG A 527 14.90 7.82 -2.43
CA ARG A 527 16.00 8.78 -2.26
C ARG A 527 17.08 8.25 -1.31
N THR A 528 16.67 7.62 -0.20
CA THR A 528 17.62 7.06 0.78
C THR A 528 18.40 5.89 0.20
N LEU A 529 17.73 4.97 -0.53
CA LEU A 529 18.40 3.86 -1.20
C LEU A 529 19.44 4.37 -2.19
N ARG A 530 19.08 5.32 -3.02
CA ARG A 530 19.97 5.86 -4.03
C ARG A 530 21.17 6.60 -3.42
N LYS A 531 20.94 7.45 -2.38
CA LYS A 531 21.99 8.27 -1.75
C LYS A 531 22.94 7.47 -0.87
N ARG A 532 22.41 6.49 -0.09
CA ARG A 532 23.19 5.79 0.94
C ARG A 532 23.65 4.39 0.50
N MET A 533 22.98 3.77 -0.44
CA MET A 533 23.34 2.44 -0.96
C MET A 533 23.87 2.49 -2.40
N GLY A 534 23.95 3.69 -3.00
CA GLY A 534 24.60 3.89 -4.29
C GLY A 534 26.06 3.48 -4.26
N GLY A 535 26.52 2.77 -5.30
CA GLY A 535 27.86 2.18 -5.37
C GLY A 535 28.00 0.81 -4.70
N THR A 536 26.95 0.33 -4.02
CA THR A 536 26.92 -1.02 -3.44
C THR A 536 25.89 -1.87 -4.15
N LYS A 537 26.31 -3.02 -4.69
CA LYS A 537 25.39 -3.95 -5.36
C LYS A 537 24.44 -4.56 -4.34
N MET A 538 23.15 -4.29 -4.52
CA MET A 538 22.07 -4.81 -3.68
C MET A 538 21.36 -5.96 -4.38
N GLN A 539 21.12 -7.05 -3.64
CA GLN A 539 20.31 -8.16 -4.09
C GLN A 539 18.86 -7.95 -3.67
N TYR A 540 17.94 -8.13 -4.59
CA TYR A 540 16.50 -8.05 -4.34
C TYR A 540 15.76 -9.12 -5.15
N TYR A 541 14.55 -9.44 -4.76
CA TYR A 541 13.66 -10.29 -5.53
C TYR A 541 12.76 -9.42 -6.41
N ASP A 542 12.74 -9.71 -7.70
CA ASP A 542 11.83 -9.07 -8.63
C ASP A 542 10.38 -9.57 -8.44
N HIS A 543 9.46 -9.05 -9.24
CA HIS A 543 8.03 -9.43 -9.20
C HIS A 543 7.78 -10.91 -9.55
N ASN A 544 8.74 -11.61 -10.18
CA ASN A 544 8.72 -13.04 -10.52
C ASN A 544 9.45 -13.91 -9.48
N ASP A 545 9.84 -13.34 -8.33
CA ASP A 545 10.63 -14.01 -7.29
C ASP A 545 12.03 -14.47 -7.75
N PHE A 546 12.58 -13.90 -8.83
CA PHE A 546 13.98 -14.14 -9.21
C PHE A 546 14.91 -13.17 -8.47
N LEU A 547 16.05 -13.71 -8.03
CA LEU A 547 17.07 -12.91 -7.36
C LEU A 547 17.83 -12.08 -8.40
N GLN A 548 17.64 -10.77 -8.34
CA GLN A 548 18.33 -9.78 -9.16
C GLN A 548 19.36 -9.01 -8.34
N THR A 549 20.33 -8.43 -9.03
CA THR A 549 21.34 -7.58 -8.39
C THR A 549 21.42 -6.27 -9.13
N ILE A 550 21.27 -5.17 -8.41
CA ILE A 550 21.35 -3.82 -8.96
C ILE A 550 22.15 -2.89 -8.07
N ASP A 551 22.77 -1.88 -8.67
CA ASP A 551 23.26 -0.71 -7.96
C ASP A 551 22.16 0.37 -7.97
N PRO A 552 21.66 0.81 -6.80
CA PRO A 552 20.65 1.88 -6.75
C PRO A 552 21.10 3.21 -7.39
N ALA A 553 22.41 3.44 -7.56
CA ALA A 553 22.94 4.63 -8.23
C ALA A 553 22.64 4.66 -9.74
N GLU A 554 22.43 3.50 -10.37
CA GLU A 554 22.08 3.38 -11.80
C GLU A 554 20.66 3.85 -12.11
N LEU A 555 19.80 3.97 -11.08
CA LEU A 555 18.44 4.44 -11.23
C LEU A 555 18.42 5.98 -11.37
N PRO A 556 17.45 6.57 -12.10
CA PRO A 556 17.30 8.01 -12.25
C PRO A 556 17.16 8.74 -10.92
N GLU A 557 17.57 10.01 -10.86
CA GLU A 557 17.47 10.81 -9.63
C GLU A 557 16.03 11.10 -9.26
N GLU A 558 15.24 11.51 -10.21
CA GLU A 558 13.83 11.78 -10.04
C GLU A 558 13.02 10.85 -10.93
N MET A 559 12.05 10.19 -10.33
CA MET A 559 11.07 9.38 -11.04
C MET A 559 9.68 9.72 -10.55
N ASN A 560 8.76 9.86 -11.49
CA ASN A 560 7.36 9.94 -11.15
C ASN A 560 6.86 8.58 -10.69
N PHE A 561 6.05 8.56 -9.65
CA PHE A 561 5.43 7.34 -9.15
C PHE A 561 4.03 7.64 -8.63
N TYR A 562 3.24 6.61 -8.51
CA TYR A 562 1.99 6.64 -7.76
C TYR A 562 1.96 5.48 -6.76
N VAL A 563 1.29 5.73 -5.66
CA VAL A 563 1.04 4.68 -4.68
C VAL A 563 -0.08 3.79 -5.22
N ASN A 564 0.20 2.50 -5.30
CA ASN A 564 -0.78 1.53 -5.78
C ASN A 564 -1.86 1.34 -4.69
N ALA A 565 -2.93 2.09 -4.82
CA ALA A 565 -4.09 2.00 -3.94
C ALA A 565 -5.31 1.70 -4.79
N ASP A 566 -6.08 0.71 -4.39
CA ASP A 566 -7.29 0.27 -5.08
C ASP A 566 -8.47 1.24 -4.78
N VAL A 567 -8.24 2.54 -4.97
CA VAL A 567 -9.17 3.60 -4.60
C VAL A 567 -9.90 4.15 -5.83
N GLY A 568 -11.22 3.98 -5.86
CA GLY A 568 -12.12 4.61 -6.83
C GLY A 568 -12.18 3.93 -8.19
N ASP A 569 -12.39 4.74 -9.24
CA ASP A 569 -12.56 4.28 -10.63
C ASP A 569 -11.31 3.62 -11.24
N ASN A 570 -10.17 3.76 -10.60
CA ASN A 570 -8.90 3.15 -10.98
C ASN A 570 -8.63 1.83 -10.23
N SER A 571 -9.62 1.27 -9.54
CA SER A 571 -9.44 -0.04 -8.93
C SER A 571 -9.13 -1.08 -9.99
N ASN A 572 -8.22 -2.00 -9.68
CA ASN A 572 -7.78 -3.04 -10.60
C ASN A 572 -8.98 -3.81 -11.20
N SER A 573 -10.00 -4.10 -10.39
CA SER A 573 -11.22 -4.76 -10.83
C SER A 573 -12.02 -3.94 -11.86
N ASN A 574 -12.08 -2.62 -11.69
CA ASN A 574 -12.76 -1.72 -12.63
C ASN A 574 -11.96 -1.53 -13.91
N ILE A 575 -10.63 -1.48 -13.83
CA ILE A 575 -9.75 -1.44 -15.01
C ILE A 575 -9.95 -2.72 -15.83
N VAL A 576 -9.93 -3.89 -15.22
CA VAL A 576 -10.18 -5.17 -15.89
C VAL A 576 -11.56 -5.19 -16.56
N LYS A 577 -12.61 -4.73 -15.87
CA LYS A 577 -13.96 -4.63 -16.44
C LYS A 577 -14.00 -3.67 -17.64
N LYS A 578 -13.44 -2.46 -17.52
CA LYS A 578 -13.37 -1.46 -18.60
C LYS A 578 -12.59 -2.00 -19.80
N MET A 579 -11.44 -2.63 -19.58
CA MET A 579 -10.62 -3.21 -20.64
C MET A 579 -11.28 -4.43 -21.28
N THR A 580 -12.00 -5.25 -20.50
CA THR A 580 -12.78 -6.37 -21.02
C THR A 580 -13.91 -5.89 -21.94
N VAL A 581 -14.61 -4.82 -21.57
CA VAL A 581 -15.66 -4.19 -22.42
C VAL A 581 -15.04 -3.67 -23.72
N VAL A 582 -13.90 -2.97 -23.63
CA VAL A 582 -13.19 -2.47 -24.84
C VAL A 582 -12.75 -3.64 -25.72
N GLY A 583 -12.13 -4.67 -25.15
CA GLY A 583 -11.62 -5.83 -25.89
C GLY A 583 -12.71 -6.71 -26.48
N LYS A 584 -13.80 -7.00 -25.73
CA LYS A 584 -14.84 -7.92 -26.16
C LYS A 584 -16.00 -7.27 -26.94
N GLN A 585 -16.27 -5.99 -26.72
CA GLN A 585 -17.42 -5.31 -27.32
C GLN A 585 -17.04 -4.25 -28.32
N ILE A 586 -16.11 -3.33 -27.97
CA ILE A 586 -15.81 -2.17 -28.81
C ILE A 586 -14.91 -2.54 -29.99
N LEU A 587 -13.82 -3.28 -29.77
CA LEU A 587 -12.90 -3.67 -30.84
C LEU A 587 -13.55 -4.56 -31.92
N PRO A 588 -14.33 -5.60 -31.57
CA PRO A 588 -15.05 -6.38 -32.59
C PRO A 588 -16.11 -5.55 -33.33
N ALA A 589 -16.88 -4.71 -32.64
CA ALA A 589 -17.87 -3.84 -33.25
C ALA A 589 -17.25 -2.86 -34.28
N LEU A 590 -16.06 -2.30 -33.99
CA LEU A 590 -15.33 -1.47 -34.91
C LEU A 590 -14.79 -2.26 -36.12
N LYS A 591 -14.39 -3.52 -35.94
CA LYS A 591 -14.01 -4.40 -37.05
C LYS A 591 -15.20 -4.73 -37.94
N GLU A 592 -16.37 -5.05 -37.38
CA GLU A 592 -17.60 -5.33 -38.12
C GLU A 592 -18.14 -4.09 -38.87
N ALA A 593 -18.00 -2.91 -38.27
CA ALA A 593 -18.38 -1.65 -38.94
C ALA A 593 -17.45 -1.23 -40.10
N GLY A 594 -16.48 -2.05 -40.47
CA GLY A 594 -15.53 -1.76 -41.54
C GLY A 594 -14.44 -0.74 -41.19
N ALA A 595 -14.38 -0.31 -39.94
CA ALA A 595 -13.38 0.63 -39.42
C ALA A 595 -12.11 -0.08 -38.89
N GLY A 596 -11.90 -1.36 -39.22
CA GLY A 596 -10.76 -2.15 -38.74
C GLY A 596 -9.39 -1.53 -39.10
N GLY A 597 -9.29 -0.78 -40.22
CA GLY A 597 -8.09 -0.04 -40.56
C GLY A 597 -7.77 1.18 -39.71
N ALA A 598 -8.74 1.65 -38.89
CA ALA A 598 -8.54 2.77 -37.94
C ALA A 598 -8.06 2.30 -36.56
N ILE A 599 -8.07 0.99 -36.30
CA ILE A 599 -7.60 0.42 -35.02
C ILE A 599 -6.07 0.34 -35.10
N ASN A 600 -5.40 1.09 -34.24
CA ASN A 600 -3.95 0.97 -34.11
C ASN A 600 -3.62 -0.42 -33.56
N PRO A 601 -2.78 -1.25 -34.20
CA PRO A 601 -2.36 -2.55 -33.66
C PRO A 601 -1.72 -2.45 -32.30
N GLU A 602 -1.00 -1.36 -32.01
CA GLU A 602 -0.47 -1.06 -30.68
C GLU A 602 -1.57 -0.88 -29.62
N ALA A 603 -2.77 -0.41 -29.99
CA ALA A 603 -3.85 -0.22 -29.02
C ALA A 603 -4.35 -1.54 -28.43
N ALA A 604 -4.39 -2.60 -29.21
CA ALA A 604 -4.76 -3.94 -28.73
C ALA A 604 -3.73 -4.48 -27.74
N VAL A 605 -2.45 -4.29 -28.02
CA VAL A 605 -1.35 -4.69 -27.13
C VAL A 605 -1.37 -3.86 -25.85
N ARG A 606 -1.56 -2.53 -25.94
CA ARG A 606 -1.69 -1.66 -24.76
C ARG A 606 -2.87 -2.03 -23.87
N ILE A 607 -3.99 -2.43 -24.46
CA ILE A 607 -5.15 -2.93 -23.69
C ILE A 607 -4.80 -4.23 -23.00
N ALA A 608 -4.13 -5.16 -23.68
CA ALA A 608 -3.68 -6.41 -23.09
C ALA A 608 -2.68 -6.16 -21.95
N CYS A 609 -1.68 -5.29 -22.16
CA CYS A 609 -0.74 -4.88 -21.11
C CYS A 609 -1.46 -4.32 -19.89
N LYS A 610 -2.35 -3.33 -20.07
CA LYS A 610 -3.11 -2.75 -18.95
C LYS A 610 -4.02 -3.75 -18.27
N THR A 611 -4.55 -4.73 -18.98
CA THR A 611 -5.38 -5.78 -18.39
C THR A 611 -4.53 -6.73 -17.55
N LEU A 612 -3.36 -7.13 -18.05
CA LEU A 612 -2.40 -7.97 -17.33
C LEU A 612 -1.86 -7.23 -16.09
N GLU A 613 -1.45 -5.97 -16.24
CA GLU A 613 -1.04 -5.14 -15.12
C GLU A 613 -2.12 -5.01 -14.03
N ALA A 614 -3.39 -4.88 -14.43
CA ALA A 614 -4.50 -4.80 -13.50
C ALA A 614 -4.86 -6.16 -12.87
N MET A 615 -4.37 -7.27 -13.43
CA MET A 615 -4.45 -8.62 -12.87
C MET A 615 -3.20 -8.96 -12.04
N ASP A 616 -2.30 -8.00 -11.83
CA ASP A 616 -0.98 -8.19 -11.17
C ASP A 616 -0.09 -9.22 -11.89
N LEU A 617 -0.27 -9.37 -13.21
CA LEU A 617 0.59 -10.18 -14.07
C LEU A 617 1.50 -9.26 -14.86
N ASP A 618 2.78 -9.63 -14.99
CA ASP A 618 3.69 -8.84 -15.80
C ASP A 618 3.38 -9.02 -17.29
N PRO A 619 3.14 -7.91 -18.01
CA PRO A 619 2.96 -7.97 -19.45
C PRO A 619 4.14 -8.57 -20.21
N LEU A 620 5.37 -8.42 -19.70
CA LEU A 620 6.59 -8.92 -20.36
C LEU A 620 6.69 -10.46 -20.35
N ASP A 621 6.04 -11.12 -19.43
CA ASP A 621 5.98 -12.59 -19.38
C ASP A 621 5.09 -13.17 -20.48
N PHE A 622 4.12 -12.39 -20.97
CA PHE A 622 3.08 -12.86 -21.91
C PHE A 622 3.18 -12.20 -23.28
N LEU A 623 3.82 -11.06 -23.40
CA LEU A 623 3.86 -10.25 -24.60
C LEU A 623 5.30 -9.96 -24.99
N VAL A 624 5.59 -10.16 -26.27
CA VAL A 624 6.86 -9.72 -26.87
C VAL A 624 6.94 -8.19 -26.82
N ASP A 625 8.13 -7.65 -26.61
CA ASP A 625 8.37 -6.20 -26.57
C ASP A 625 7.78 -5.51 -27.82
N TYR A 626 6.65 -4.84 -27.63
CA TYR A 626 5.90 -4.14 -28.69
C TYR A 626 6.59 -2.88 -29.18
N THR A 627 7.65 -2.43 -28.52
CA THR A 627 8.46 -1.27 -28.91
C THR A 627 9.59 -1.66 -29.87
N SER A 628 9.90 -2.96 -29.99
CA SER A 628 10.94 -3.45 -30.87
C SER A 628 10.61 -3.20 -32.34
N ASP A 629 11.63 -2.88 -33.14
CA ASP A 629 11.48 -2.68 -34.56
C ASP A 629 11.01 -3.93 -35.31
N ASP A 630 11.31 -5.10 -34.76
CA ASP A 630 10.87 -6.38 -35.31
C ASP A 630 9.37 -6.60 -35.09
N PHE A 631 8.83 -6.22 -33.92
CA PHE A 631 7.39 -6.26 -33.68
C PHE A 631 6.64 -5.29 -34.61
N LYS A 632 7.16 -4.06 -34.81
CA LYS A 632 6.55 -3.10 -35.71
C LYS A 632 6.50 -3.61 -37.16
N LYS A 633 7.59 -4.23 -37.65
CA LYS A 633 7.63 -4.86 -38.96
C LYS A 633 6.64 -6.02 -39.08
N GLN A 634 6.51 -6.84 -38.02
CA GLN A 634 5.59 -7.98 -37.99
C GLN A 634 4.13 -7.51 -37.93
N ALA A 635 3.86 -6.46 -37.11
CA ALA A 635 2.54 -5.82 -37.06
C ALA A 635 2.13 -5.16 -38.37
N GLU A 636 3.05 -4.49 -39.08
CA GLU A 636 2.81 -3.95 -40.42
C GLU A 636 2.58 -5.05 -41.45
N ALA A 637 3.32 -6.16 -41.37
CA ALA A 637 3.12 -7.30 -42.25
C ALA A 637 1.75 -7.96 -42.01
N SER A 638 1.35 -8.14 -40.76
CA SER A 638 0.03 -8.66 -40.37
C SER A 638 -1.09 -7.73 -40.87
N ARG A 639 -0.92 -6.42 -40.72
CA ARG A 639 -1.88 -5.41 -41.21
C ARG A 639 -2.03 -5.42 -42.72
N LYS A 640 -0.93 -5.57 -43.48
CA LYS A 640 -0.97 -5.74 -44.93
C LYS A 640 -1.70 -7.01 -45.32
N ALA A 641 -1.44 -8.12 -44.62
CA ALA A 641 -2.14 -9.38 -44.87
C ALA A 641 -3.64 -9.29 -44.56
N GLU A 642 -4.04 -8.62 -43.47
CA GLU A 642 -5.46 -8.37 -43.17
C GLU A 642 -6.14 -7.47 -44.21
N LEU A 643 -5.48 -6.42 -44.69
CA LEU A 643 -5.99 -5.56 -45.72
C LEU A 643 -6.18 -6.33 -47.06
N GLU A 644 -5.21 -7.15 -47.42
CA GLU A 644 -5.30 -8.00 -48.65
C GLU A 644 -6.41 -9.05 -48.51
N ALA A 645 -6.60 -9.63 -47.33
CA ALA A 645 -7.70 -10.54 -47.06
C ALA A 645 -9.08 -9.85 -47.09
N ALA A 646 -9.16 -8.61 -46.56
CA ALA A 646 -10.37 -7.79 -46.61
C ALA A 646 -10.70 -7.35 -48.08
N GLU A 647 -9.70 -7.02 -48.91
CA GLU A 647 -9.90 -6.74 -50.31
C GLU A 647 -10.35 -7.97 -51.11
N LYS A 648 -9.75 -9.13 -50.83
CA LYS A 648 -10.22 -10.41 -51.38
C LYS A 648 -11.66 -10.71 -51.01
N GLY A 649 -12.02 -10.47 -49.74
CA GLY A 649 -13.39 -10.61 -49.25
C GLY A 649 -14.38 -9.70 -50.00
N ARG A 650 -14.01 -8.41 -50.21
CA ARG A 650 -14.86 -7.46 -50.99
C ARG A 650 -15.03 -7.88 -52.42
N LYS A 651 -13.94 -8.33 -53.07
CA LYS A 651 -14.02 -8.83 -54.46
C LYS A 651 -14.93 -10.07 -54.58
N LEU A 652 -14.91 -10.95 -53.59
CA LEU A 652 -15.78 -12.11 -53.50
C LEU A 652 -17.24 -11.69 -53.26
N ASP A 653 -17.51 -10.74 -52.39
CA ASP A 653 -18.85 -10.18 -52.17
C ASP A 653 -19.41 -9.49 -53.43
N GLU A 654 -18.59 -8.80 -54.21
CA GLU A 654 -18.95 -8.24 -55.48
C GLU A 654 -19.26 -9.32 -56.52
N GLN A 655 -18.50 -10.42 -56.53
CA GLN A 655 -18.78 -11.57 -57.39
C GLN A 655 -20.10 -12.26 -57.02
N ILE A 656 -20.39 -12.39 -55.71
CA ILE A 656 -21.67 -12.92 -55.23
C ILE A 656 -22.83 -12.01 -55.67
N LYS A 657 -22.72 -10.71 -55.56
CA LYS A 657 -23.72 -9.75 -56.04
C LYS A 657 -23.93 -9.82 -57.54
N GLN A 658 -22.86 -9.96 -58.33
CA GLN A 658 -22.97 -10.16 -59.80
C GLN A 658 -23.66 -11.48 -60.12
N LEU A 659 -23.38 -12.55 -59.38
CA LEU A 659 -24.06 -13.83 -59.53
C LEU A 659 -25.55 -13.75 -59.16
N ASP A 660 -25.91 -13.04 -58.12
CA ASP A 660 -27.31 -12.81 -57.72
C ASP A 660 -28.05 -11.99 -58.80
N ILE A 661 -27.39 -10.99 -59.39
CA ILE A 661 -27.96 -10.23 -60.49
C ILE A 661 -28.15 -11.12 -61.73
N SER A 662 -27.13 -11.93 -62.06
CA SER A 662 -27.25 -12.89 -63.18
C SER A 662 -28.32 -13.94 -62.98
N THR A 663 -28.52 -14.40 -61.72
CA THR A 663 -29.55 -15.33 -61.33
C THR A 663 -30.94 -14.70 -61.44
N LYS A 664 -31.09 -13.42 -61.04
CA LYS A 664 -32.35 -12.67 -61.21
C LYS A 664 -32.66 -12.45 -62.67
N GLN A 665 -31.62 -12.12 -63.50
CA GLN A 665 -31.78 -11.99 -64.93
C GLN A 665 -32.15 -13.33 -65.60
N ALA A 666 -31.53 -14.43 -65.20
CA ALA A 666 -31.88 -15.75 -65.69
C ALA A 666 -33.29 -16.16 -65.28
N ASN A 667 -33.73 -15.84 -64.06
CA ASN A 667 -35.10 -16.06 -63.63
C ASN A 667 -36.13 -15.20 -64.36
N LEU A 668 -35.80 -13.94 -64.70
CA LEU A 668 -36.61 -13.06 -65.51
C LEU A 668 -36.72 -13.59 -66.97
N ALA A 669 -35.60 -14.04 -67.54
CA ALA A 669 -35.61 -14.69 -68.86
C ALA A 669 -36.46 -15.98 -68.87
N LEU A 670 -36.37 -16.75 -67.77
CA LEU A 670 -37.18 -17.94 -67.59
C LEU A 670 -38.69 -17.65 -67.45
N THR A 671 -39.06 -16.56 -66.79
CA THR A 671 -40.46 -16.14 -66.64
C THR A 671 -41.05 -15.72 -68.01
N ASN A 672 -40.26 -15.13 -68.88
CA ASN A 672 -40.65 -14.75 -70.25
C ASN A 672 -40.77 -15.96 -71.18
N VAL A 673 -40.12 -17.07 -70.90
CA VAL A 673 -40.18 -18.33 -71.64
C VAL A 673 -41.33 -19.22 -71.18
N GLN A 674 -41.96 -18.92 -70.02
CA GLN A 674 -43.10 -19.69 -69.49
C GLN A 674 -44.36 -19.72 -70.35
N THR A 675 -44.42 -18.96 -71.42
CA THR A 675 -45.57 -18.92 -72.32
C THR A 675 -45.54 -19.91 -73.51
N LYS A 676 -44.46 -20.70 -73.69
CA LYS A 676 -44.32 -21.65 -74.79
C LYS A 676 -43.62 -22.96 -74.37
N ASN A 677 -44.38 -24.01 -74.24
CA ASN A 677 -44.13 -25.47 -74.36
C ASN A 677 -43.38 -26.25 -73.24
N ALA A 678 -43.92 -27.40 -72.92
CA ALA A 678 -43.62 -28.39 -71.86
C ALA A 678 -42.22 -29.05 -71.96
N MET A 679 -41.37 -28.81 -72.95
CA MET A 679 -39.98 -29.29 -73.05
C MET A 679 -38.96 -28.43 -72.30
N GLN A 680 -39.39 -27.28 -71.86
CA GLN A 680 -38.50 -26.32 -71.22
C GLN A 680 -38.32 -26.53 -69.67
N ASP A 681 -39.19 -27.37 -69.03
CA ASP A 681 -39.13 -27.52 -67.57
C ASP A 681 -37.89 -28.31 -67.06
N ASN A 682 -37.39 -29.26 -67.83
CA ASN A 682 -36.18 -30.02 -67.47
C ASN A 682 -34.87 -29.16 -67.60
N ALA A 683 -34.80 -28.32 -68.60
CA ALA A 683 -33.67 -27.40 -68.80
C ALA A 683 -33.66 -26.31 -67.69
N ARG A 684 -34.84 -25.92 -67.23
CA ARG A 684 -35.08 -24.96 -66.17
C ARG A 684 -34.60 -25.42 -64.83
N GLN A 685 -34.88 -26.68 -64.42
CA GLN A 685 -34.43 -27.26 -63.13
C GLN A 685 -32.90 -27.45 -63.11
N LEU A 686 -32.28 -27.82 -64.20
CA LEU A 686 -30.82 -27.93 -64.37
C LEU A 686 -30.10 -26.59 -64.22
N LEU A 687 -30.63 -25.53 -64.79
CA LEU A 687 -30.04 -24.19 -64.75
C LEU A 687 -30.13 -23.60 -63.33
N VAL A 688 -31.21 -23.80 -62.61
CA VAL A 688 -31.37 -23.41 -61.21
C VAL A 688 -30.43 -24.19 -60.30
N ALA A 689 -30.23 -25.48 -60.58
CA ALA A 689 -29.30 -26.32 -59.77
C ALA A 689 -27.85 -25.89 -59.98
N VAL A 690 -27.41 -25.54 -61.18
CA VAL A 690 -26.05 -25.07 -61.51
C VAL A 690 -25.76 -23.71 -60.88
N VAL A 691 -26.72 -22.78 -60.91
CA VAL A 691 -26.58 -21.45 -60.30
C VAL A 691 -26.49 -21.57 -58.76
N LYS A 692 -27.30 -22.43 -58.14
CA LYS A 692 -27.20 -22.72 -56.68
C LYS A 692 -25.85 -23.34 -56.30
N ALA A 693 -25.37 -24.31 -57.07
CA ALA A 693 -24.06 -24.92 -56.83
C ALA A 693 -22.92 -23.92 -56.91
N LYS A 694 -22.98 -22.96 -57.82
CA LYS A 694 -21.96 -21.91 -57.93
C LYS A 694 -22.05 -20.89 -56.78
N GLN A 695 -23.24 -20.54 -56.30
CA GLN A 695 -23.44 -19.71 -55.11
C GLN A 695 -22.90 -20.37 -53.85
N GLU A 696 -23.14 -21.67 -53.68
CA GLU A 696 -22.62 -22.45 -52.54
C GLU A 696 -21.08 -22.55 -52.59
N HIS A 697 -20.50 -22.75 -53.77
CA HIS A 697 -19.06 -22.78 -53.93
C HIS A 697 -18.39 -21.45 -53.57
N VAL A 698 -18.94 -20.32 -54.06
CA VAL A 698 -18.45 -18.97 -53.71
C VAL A 698 -18.60 -18.69 -52.22
N LYS A 699 -19.71 -19.15 -51.60
CA LYS A 699 -19.93 -18.99 -50.14
C LYS A 699 -18.89 -19.77 -49.31
N ILE A 700 -18.56 -20.98 -49.72
CA ILE A 700 -17.52 -21.81 -49.10
C ILE A 700 -16.15 -21.13 -49.22
N LEU A 701 -15.83 -20.53 -50.36
CA LEU A 701 -14.58 -19.81 -50.56
C LEU A 701 -14.48 -18.52 -49.71
N VAL A 702 -15.62 -17.82 -49.52
CA VAL A 702 -15.72 -16.64 -48.65
C VAL A 702 -15.54 -17.01 -47.20
N ASP A 703 -16.19 -18.08 -46.75
CA ASP A 703 -16.10 -18.55 -45.38
C ASP A 703 -14.67 -19.09 -45.07
N ALA A 704 -14.05 -19.81 -45.99
CA ALA A 704 -12.66 -20.26 -45.89
C ALA A 704 -11.66 -19.08 -45.83
N ALA A 705 -11.88 -18.02 -46.60
CA ALA A 705 -11.07 -16.79 -46.58
C ALA A 705 -11.25 -15.99 -45.27
N LYS A 706 -12.43 -16.03 -44.64
CA LYS A 706 -12.68 -15.43 -43.32
C LYS A 706 -12.01 -16.19 -42.17
N GLU A 707 -11.87 -17.50 -42.32
CA GLU A 707 -11.18 -18.35 -41.36
C GLU A 707 -9.67 -18.44 -41.51
N GLY A 708 -9.08 -17.76 -42.50
CA GLY A 708 -7.64 -17.71 -42.74
C GLY A 708 -7.05 -19.05 -43.23
N ILE A 709 -7.88 -19.94 -43.78
CA ILE A 709 -7.46 -21.21 -44.35
C ILE A 709 -6.84 -20.99 -45.73
N ASP A 710 -5.64 -21.49 -45.92
CA ASP A 710 -4.90 -21.34 -47.18
C ASP A 710 -5.67 -21.98 -48.33
N THR A 711 -6.02 -21.19 -49.36
CA THR A 711 -6.86 -21.58 -50.48
C THR A 711 -6.16 -22.50 -51.51
N ALA A 712 -4.98 -23.04 -51.20
CA ALA A 712 -4.22 -23.93 -52.06
C ALA A 712 -4.85 -25.33 -52.27
N LEU A 713 -5.90 -25.69 -51.52
CA LEU A 713 -6.66 -26.95 -51.65
C LEU A 713 -8.09 -26.66 -52.16
N GLN A 714 -8.22 -25.97 -53.28
CA GLN A 714 -9.55 -25.69 -53.87
C GLN A 714 -10.11 -26.94 -54.53
N PRO A 715 -11.36 -27.30 -54.28
CA PRO A 715 -12.06 -28.25 -55.10
C PRO A 715 -12.18 -27.67 -56.54
N PRO A 716 -12.06 -28.48 -57.61
CA PRO A 716 -12.09 -28.01 -58.97
C PRO A 716 -13.42 -27.27 -59.25
N GLU A 717 -13.30 -26.10 -59.86
CA GLU A 717 -14.48 -25.31 -60.27
C GLU A 717 -15.34 -26.17 -61.24
N PRO A 718 -16.63 -26.35 -60.94
CA PRO A 718 -17.47 -27.04 -61.93
C PRO A 718 -17.48 -26.20 -63.20
N ASP A 719 -17.21 -26.86 -64.32
CA ASP A 719 -17.14 -26.19 -65.63
C ASP A 719 -18.53 -25.74 -66.09
N VAL A 720 -19.02 -24.70 -65.42
CA VAL A 720 -20.33 -24.10 -65.61
C VAL A 720 -20.48 -23.50 -66.99
N MET A 721 -19.35 -23.09 -67.61
CA MET A 721 -19.42 -22.50 -68.96
C MET A 721 -19.60 -23.53 -70.04
N SER A 722 -19.13 -24.77 -69.88
CA SER A 722 -19.47 -25.87 -70.80
C SER A 722 -20.92 -26.29 -70.66
N ILE A 723 -21.41 -26.39 -69.43
CA ILE A 723 -22.82 -26.74 -69.16
C ILE A 723 -23.77 -25.62 -69.59
N LEU A 724 -23.43 -24.36 -69.41
CA LEU A 724 -24.17 -23.21 -69.90
C LEU A 724 -24.16 -23.13 -71.44
N LYS A 725 -23.03 -23.44 -72.12
CA LYS A 725 -22.95 -23.54 -73.56
C LYS A 725 -23.81 -24.69 -74.09
N GLU A 726 -23.84 -25.84 -73.46
CA GLU A 726 -24.75 -26.95 -73.82
C GLU A 726 -26.22 -26.61 -73.66
N ILE A 727 -26.57 -25.96 -72.54
CA ILE A 727 -27.95 -25.50 -72.28
C ILE A 727 -28.34 -24.37 -73.24
N MET A 728 -27.45 -23.41 -73.55
CA MET A 728 -27.68 -22.35 -74.52
C MET A 728 -27.79 -22.91 -75.97
N ALA A 729 -27.04 -23.92 -76.32
CA ALA A 729 -27.15 -24.60 -77.62
C ALA A 729 -28.50 -25.36 -77.69
N LEU A 730 -28.98 -25.93 -76.66
CA LEU A 730 -30.32 -26.55 -76.62
C LEU A 730 -31.49 -25.54 -76.65
N VAL A 731 -31.30 -24.36 -76.11
CA VAL A 731 -32.30 -23.26 -76.16
C VAL A 731 -32.29 -22.47 -77.44
N ASN A 732 -31.13 -22.33 -78.14
CA ASN A 732 -30.97 -21.56 -79.35
C ASN A 732 -31.26 -22.31 -80.68
N THR A 733 -31.67 -23.58 -80.61
CA THR A 733 -32.05 -24.34 -81.77
C THR A 733 -33.42 -23.93 -82.37
N ASP A 734 -34.13 -22.95 -81.70
CA ASP A 734 -35.47 -22.50 -82.16
C ASP A 734 -35.73 -20.99 -82.02
N ALA A 735 -34.77 -20.11 -82.08
CA ALA A 735 -35.02 -18.66 -81.98
C ALA A 735 -34.26 -17.82 -82.97
N SER A 736 -34.85 -17.61 -84.14
CA SER A 736 -34.67 -16.46 -84.98
C SER A 736 -35.65 -15.35 -84.57
N MET A 737 -35.27 -14.51 -83.52
CA MET A 737 -35.82 -13.17 -83.27
C MET A 737 -34.93 -12.34 -82.37
N PRO A 738 -34.71 -11.06 -82.64
CA PRO A 738 -33.78 -10.23 -81.87
C PRO A 738 -34.36 -9.79 -80.51
N ILE A 739 -33.56 -9.90 -79.49
CA ILE A 739 -33.86 -9.42 -78.15
C ILE A 739 -33.50 -7.93 -78.09
N SER A 740 -34.50 -7.06 -77.94
CA SER A 740 -34.30 -5.65 -77.61
C SER A 740 -34.04 -5.54 -76.12
N THR A 741 -32.87 -5.03 -75.74
CA THR A 741 -32.51 -4.63 -74.36
C THR A 741 -33.16 -3.30 -73.99
N PRO A 742 -33.84 -3.18 -72.85
CA PRO A 742 -34.22 -1.87 -72.32
C PRO A 742 -33.05 -1.19 -71.64
N PRO A 743 -32.99 0.16 -71.65
CA PRO A 743 -31.88 0.92 -71.09
C PRO A 743 -31.88 0.86 -69.55
N ILE A 744 -30.65 0.87 -68.97
CA ILE A 744 -30.33 0.94 -67.55
C ILE A 744 -30.52 2.40 -67.10
N GLU A 745 -31.42 2.66 -66.13
CA GLU A 745 -31.31 3.77 -65.20
C GLU A 745 -30.82 3.25 -63.83
#